data_4153c66eaed6a1f49d0f4413d500eebe
#
_entry.id   4153c66eaed6a1f49d0f4413d500eebe
#
_cell.length_a   1.000
_cell.length_b   1.000
_cell.length_c   1.000
_cell.angle_alpha   90.00
_cell.angle_beta   90.00
_cell.angle_gamma   90.00
#
_symmetry.space_group_name_H-M   'P 1'
#
loop_
_entity.id
_entity.type
_entity.pdbx_description
1 polymer ?
#
loop_
_entity_poly.entity_id
_entity_poly.type
_entity_poly.pdbx_seq_one_letter_code
_entity_poly.pdbx_strand_id
1 'polypeptide(L)'
;MVFIPEVKRFVKGGGQTRPFRALSIDGFQWAESLLRKKFWDYPDLGVGEGFPIRVKKVESVPDGAPAELFLKQGYTLKIKEDEVIIACEQREGLANALSTLKQTIKSEGEYCFTLCDIEDWPLVENRSVSNCLTWYSGYGRMGFDMQLFGYEEWLEYLNVCADLKINQFNMCIYGYWPIEMPGYPESEFRNVRVKVYNPESDSAMWTTFTHPNLAEEFLTRLIADGHELGVKMYAYMGLNSYSGGYACVHREKRMVLPEGSPYINDFDRLCFSKKENMDYMKECVCRVATMGFDGICFEESEEASWFCACDECAVNFLKGGATPSDAMYAASFGLFEEIRKLVKKVNPNCVIGIRAFRQQPLVKSPEDIERMKRVLPEDVVLFWAPGLYVPESEFTKWVDTFGKERIVGRDTESNGVSACFGRLIRIFKTNGLRCDSESLQQYIEEDVRQHMGSASHGVKGTNGFMFEWYGFFLHLMVHANYPWGGTMDPDEFYREATIKIFGKQYAEDILYALKNMLTIHESQLNIFAQYLPFAAHKVEPGDIPEINGAKERTVRIINDLECIYADLKEQGARASVLAHLRKLLIANRRNMVIYDMALTDLSLLKATGDERRTLLLQLKKLNAKDFDLVKANYFDVYPMDTTGIRSCMIPCHELDRIIDNELNPDDADPNMIYLGVEALGWM
;
A
#
# COMPACT_ATOMS: atom_id res chain seq x y z
N MET A 1 -30.22 -5.60 2.79
CA MET A 1 -29.02 -6.24 2.24
C MET A 1 -28.16 -5.14 1.67
N VAL A 2 -26.95 -5.04 2.11
CA VAL A 2 -25.98 -4.06 1.66
C VAL A 2 -24.90 -4.79 0.88
N PHE A 3 -24.51 -4.27 -0.28
CA PHE A 3 -23.45 -4.80 -1.12
C PHE A 3 -22.19 -3.92 -0.98
N ILE A 4 -21.03 -4.56 -0.96
CA ILE A 4 -19.74 -3.89 -1.03
C ILE A 4 -18.86 -4.60 -2.08
N PRO A 5 -18.50 -3.93 -3.18
CA PRO A 5 -18.96 -2.58 -3.60
C PRO A 5 -20.48 -2.50 -3.82
N GLU A 6 -21.01 -1.29 -3.63
CA GLU A 6 -22.44 -1.00 -3.86
C GLU A 6 -22.83 -1.31 -5.29
N VAL A 7 -24.05 -1.82 -5.48
CA VAL A 7 -24.60 -2.08 -6.80
C VAL A 7 -25.47 -0.90 -7.29
N LYS A 8 -25.49 -0.65 -8.58
CA LYS A 8 -26.19 0.51 -9.18
C LYS A 8 -27.70 0.42 -9.04
N ARG A 9 -28.26 -0.74 -9.28
CA ARG A 9 -29.70 -0.99 -9.17
C ARG A 9 -29.95 -2.31 -8.48
N PHE A 10 -30.79 -2.27 -7.50
CA PHE A 10 -31.19 -3.44 -6.70
C PHE A 10 -32.65 -3.47 -6.43
N VAL A 11 -33.32 -4.56 -6.86
CA VAL A 11 -34.70 -4.83 -6.54
C VAL A 11 -34.75 -6.12 -5.73
N LYS A 12 -35.10 -5.99 -4.45
CA LYS A 12 -35.21 -7.14 -3.56
C LYS A 12 -36.47 -7.93 -3.88
N GLY A 13 -36.32 -9.24 -4.11
CA GLY A 13 -37.42 -10.19 -4.20
C GLY A 13 -37.90 -10.65 -2.83
N GLY A 14 -39.04 -11.34 -2.82
CA GLY A 14 -39.59 -11.97 -1.61
C GLY A 14 -39.10 -13.43 -1.50
N GLY A 15 -38.23 -13.74 -0.52
CA GLY A 15 -37.84 -15.11 -0.22
C GLY A 15 -36.40 -15.46 -0.64
N GLN A 16 -36.16 -16.75 -0.77
CA GLN A 16 -34.89 -17.36 -1.08
C GLN A 16 -35.04 -18.42 -2.17
N THR A 17 -33.94 -18.82 -2.80
CA THR A 17 -33.92 -19.98 -3.70
C THR A 17 -34.24 -21.27 -2.94
N ARG A 18 -34.56 -22.33 -3.66
CA ARG A 18 -34.45 -23.67 -3.07
C ARG A 18 -33.05 -23.92 -2.52
N PRO A 19 -32.95 -24.68 -1.43
CA PRO A 19 -31.64 -25.01 -0.86
C PRO A 19 -30.76 -25.79 -1.84
N PHE A 20 -29.43 -25.60 -1.72
CA PHE A 20 -28.45 -26.33 -2.52
C PHE A 20 -27.16 -26.62 -1.74
N ARG A 21 -26.38 -27.59 -2.22
CA ARG A 21 -25.05 -27.93 -1.73
C ARG A 21 -23.99 -27.84 -2.82
N ALA A 22 -24.43 -27.67 -4.07
CA ALA A 22 -23.53 -27.49 -5.21
C ALA A 22 -24.14 -26.51 -6.19
N LEU A 23 -23.28 -25.88 -6.98
CA LEU A 23 -23.62 -24.97 -8.08
C LEU A 23 -23.19 -25.57 -9.40
N SER A 24 -23.99 -25.39 -10.44
CA SER A 24 -23.62 -25.62 -11.83
C SER A 24 -23.63 -24.29 -12.58
N ILE A 25 -22.80 -24.12 -13.60
CA ILE A 25 -22.75 -22.92 -14.41
C ILE A 25 -22.64 -23.27 -15.90
N ASP A 26 -23.52 -22.68 -16.69
CA ASP A 26 -23.53 -22.82 -18.14
C ASP A 26 -23.14 -21.51 -18.81
N GLY A 27 -22.60 -21.57 -20.02
CA GLY A 27 -22.38 -20.42 -20.90
C GLY A 27 -20.98 -20.38 -21.48
N PHE A 28 -19.97 -20.03 -20.73
CA PHE A 28 -18.59 -19.96 -21.21
C PHE A 28 -17.76 -21.15 -20.75
N GLN A 29 -16.85 -21.63 -21.60
CA GLN A 29 -16.00 -22.79 -21.29
C GLN A 29 -15.15 -22.61 -20.02
N TRP A 30 -14.79 -21.39 -19.65
CA TRP A 30 -13.99 -21.04 -18.48
C TRP A 30 -14.85 -20.69 -17.24
N ALA A 31 -16.17 -20.70 -17.35
CA ALA A 31 -17.07 -20.22 -16.29
C ALA A 31 -16.98 -21.07 -15.01
N GLU A 32 -16.83 -22.41 -15.14
CA GLU A 32 -16.75 -23.30 -13.99
C GLU A 32 -15.47 -23.07 -13.17
N SER A 33 -14.32 -22.90 -13.82
CA SER A 33 -13.07 -22.57 -13.15
C SER A 33 -13.18 -21.24 -12.39
N LEU A 34 -13.78 -20.22 -13.03
CA LEU A 34 -14.02 -18.94 -12.37
C LEU A 34 -14.96 -19.06 -11.18
N LEU A 35 -16.05 -19.85 -11.31
CA LEU A 35 -17.00 -20.08 -10.23
C LEU A 35 -16.29 -20.70 -9.00
N ARG A 36 -15.47 -21.74 -9.21
CA ARG A 36 -14.68 -22.38 -8.14
C ARG A 36 -13.78 -21.38 -7.42
N LYS A 37 -13.07 -20.54 -8.18
CA LYS A 37 -12.21 -19.50 -7.62
C LYS A 37 -12.96 -18.42 -6.86
N LYS A 38 -14.10 -17.99 -7.37
CA LYS A 38 -14.91 -16.95 -6.71
C LYS A 38 -15.57 -17.40 -5.41
N PHE A 39 -15.84 -18.69 -5.25
CA PHE A 39 -16.41 -19.24 -4.02
C PHE A 39 -15.36 -19.94 -3.13
N TRP A 40 -14.11 -19.45 -3.19
CA TRP A 40 -12.95 -19.98 -2.48
C TRP A 40 -13.13 -20.08 -0.95
N ASP A 41 -13.93 -19.21 -0.35
CA ASP A 41 -14.25 -19.16 1.09
C ASP A 41 -15.49 -19.98 1.48
N TYR A 42 -16.01 -20.79 0.55
CA TYR A 42 -17.08 -21.76 0.77
C TYR A 42 -16.57 -23.18 0.46
N PRO A 43 -15.71 -23.75 1.29
CA PRO A 43 -15.03 -25.02 0.97
C PRO A 43 -15.98 -26.21 0.84
N ASP A 44 -17.13 -26.17 1.51
CA ASP A 44 -18.16 -27.23 1.47
C ASP A 44 -19.15 -27.08 0.32
N LEU A 45 -19.04 -26.02 -0.48
CA LEU A 45 -19.88 -25.78 -1.63
C LEU A 45 -19.34 -26.48 -2.88
N GLY A 46 -20.03 -27.51 -3.33
CA GLY A 46 -19.67 -28.22 -4.55
C GLY A 46 -19.82 -27.36 -5.81
N VAL A 47 -18.96 -27.59 -6.82
CA VAL A 47 -19.14 -27.03 -8.16
C VAL A 47 -19.11 -28.14 -9.20
N GLY A 48 -20.18 -28.21 -10.03
CA GLY A 48 -20.41 -29.26 -11.00
C GLY A 48 -21.91 -29.44 -11.24
N GLU A 49 -22.47 -30.59 -10.94
CA GLU A 49 -23.92 -30.79 -10.98
C GLU A 49 -24.56 -30.20 -9.72
N GLY A 50 -25.47 -29.21 -9.87
CA GLY A 50 -26.08 -28.54 -8.74
C GLY A 50 -27.12 -27.49 -9.12
N PHE A 51 -27.29 -26.49 -8.27
CA PHE A 51 -28.20 -25.36 -8.52
C PHE A 51 -27.70 -24.56 -9.73
N PRO A 52 -28.56 -24.32 -10.75
CA PRO A 52 -28.07 -23.82 -12.04
C PRO A 52 -27.86 -22.31 -12.05
N ILE A 53 -26.71 -21.91 -12.56
CA ILE A 53 -26.37 -20.54 -12.95
C ILE A 53 -26.28 -20.51 -14.49
N ARG A 54 -27.11 -19.74 -15.15
CA ARG A 54 -27.13 -19.60 -16.60
C ARG A 54 -26.50 -18.28 -17.01
N VAL A 55 -25.42 -18.34 -17.76
CA VAL A 55 -24.76 -17.15 -18.30
C VAL A 55 -25.25 -16.90 -19.72
N LYS A 56 -25.69 -15.69 -20.00
CA LYS A 56 -26.19 -15.24 -21.30
C LYS A 56 -25.41 -14.03 -21.79
N LYS A 57 -25.49 -13.78 -23.08
CA LYS A 57 -25.07 -12.52 -23.71
C LYS A 57 -26.00 -11.39 -23.29
N VAL A 58 -25.47 -10.16 -23.27
CA VAL A 58 -26.23 -8.95 -23.02
C VAL A 58 -27.19 -8.68 -24.18
N GLU A 59 -28.48 -8.58 -23.92
CA GLU A 59 -29.50 -8.23 -24.91
C GLU A 59 -29.59 -6.72 -25.11
N SER A 60 -29.43 -5.95 -24.05
CA SER A 60 -29.44 -4.48 -24.07
C SER A 60 -28.62 -3.92 -22.92
N VAL A 61 -27.99 -2.79 -23.14
CA VAL A 61 -27.30 -2.03 -22.09
C VAL A 61 -28.35 -1.32 -21.23
N PRO A 62 -28.27 -1.39 -19.89
CA PRO A 62 -29.20 -0.69 -19.01
C PRO A 62 -29.16 0.83 -19.22
N ASP A 63 -30.32 1.48 -19.02
CA ASP A 63 -30.39 2.94 -19.13
C ASP A 63 -29.43 3.64 -18.18
N GLY A 64 -28.68 4.59 -18.74
CA GLY A 64 -27.68 5.36 -17.98
C GLY A 64 -26.33 4.66 -17.77
N ALA A 65 -26.18 3.41 -18.20
CA ALA A 65 -24.87 2.75 -18.19
C ALA A 65 -24.02 3.20 -19.39
N PRO A 66 -22.72 3.51 -19.19
CA PRO A 66 -21.79 3.73 -20.28
C PRO A 66 -21.60 2.43 -21.07
N ALA A 67 -22.06 2.40 -22.33
CA ALA A 67 -22.17 1.17 -23.10
C ALA A 67 -20.85 0.39 -23.21
N GLU A 68 -19.73 1.06 -23.52
CA GLU A 68 -18.44 0.41 -23.63
C GLU A 68 -18.00 -0.23 -22.30
N LEU A 69 -18.15 0.50 -21.22
CA LEU A 69 -17.72 0.03 -19.90
C LEU A 69 -18.65 -1.08 -19.36
N PHE A 70 -19.95 -0.97 -19.63
CA PHE A 70 -20.92 -2.02 -19.29
C PHE A 70 -20.61 -3.32 -20.04
N LEU A 71 -20.35 -3.27 -21.35
CA LEU A 71 -20.01 -4.45 -22.13
C LEU A 71 -18.68 -5.09 -21.70
N LYS A 72 -17.75 -4.31 -21.17
CA LYS A 72 -16.50 -4.86 -20.61
C LYS A 72 -16.66 -5.50 -19.24
N GLN A 73 -17.36 -4.84 -18.32
CA GLN A 73 -17.31 -5.16 -16.89
C GLN A 73 -18.66 -5.21 -16.21
N GLY A 74 -19.70 -4.70 -16.85
CA GLY A 74 -21.04 -4.68 -16.30
C GLY A 74 -21.76 -6.02 -16.45
N TYR A 75 -22.88 -6.15 -15.76
CA TYR A 75 -23.71 -7.33 -15.77
C TYR A 75 -25.14 -7.02 -15.33
N THR A 76 -26.07 -7.94 -15.68
CA THR A 76 -27.33 -8.07 -14.98
C THR A 76 -27.39 -9.42 -14.29
N LEU A 77 -27.99 -9.47 -13.11
CA LEU A 77 -28.12 -10.66 -12.28
C LEU A 77 -29.58 -10.81 -11.83
N LYS A 78 -30.21 -11.93 -12.16
CA LYS A 78 -31.53 -12.30 -11.69
C LYS A 78 -31.49 -13.60 -10.92
N ILE A 79 -31.90 -13.54 -9.66
CA ILE A 79 -31.99 -14.70 -8.77
C ILE A 79 -33.45 -15.08 -8.62
N LYS A 80 -33.81 -16.23 -9.16
CA LYS A 80 -35.12 -16.85 -9.09
C LYS A 80 -35.08 -18.07 -8.18
N GLU A 81 -36.24 -18.61 -7.84
CA GLU A 81 -36.39 -19.75 -6.94
C GLU A 81 -35.55 -20.96 -7.37
N ASP A 82 -35.50 -21.27 -8.68
CA ASP A 82 -34.86 -22.49 -9.21
C ASP A 82 -33.60 -22.26 -10.05
N GLU A 83 -33.24 -21.02 -10.36
CA GLU A 83 -32.08 -20.68 -11.20
C GLU A 83 -31.54 -19.27 -10.91
N VAL A 84 -30.24 -19.07 -11.22
CA VAL A 84 -29.64 -17.74 -11.35
C VAL A 84 -29.40 -17.48 -12.84
N ILE A 85 -29.74 -16.28 -13.30
CA ILE A 85 -29.42 -15.81 -14.67
C ILE A 85 -28.47 -14.63 -14.58
N ILE A 86 -27.33 -14.72 -15.24
CA ILE A 86 -26.34 -13.65 -15.37
C ILE A 86 -26.24 -13.27 -16.86
N ALA A 87 -26.42 -11.98 -17.19
CA ALA A 87 -26.08 -11.51 -18.54
C ALA A 87 -24.85 -10.62 -18.49
N CYS A 88 -23.81 -11.00 -19.25
CA CYS A 88 -22.55 -10.27 -19.40
C CYS A 88 -21.89 -10.63 -20.73
N GLU A 89 -20.98 -9.78 -21.23
CA GLU A 89 -20.27 -10.02 -22.48
C GLU A 89 -18.89 -10.63 -22.29
N GLN A 90 -18.19 -10.25 -21.22
CA GLN A 90 -16.79 -10.60 -21.01
C GLN A 90 -16.57 -11.27 -19.65
N ARG A 91 -15.37 -11.81 -19.47
CA ARG A 91 -14.95 -12.53 -18.26
C ARG A 91 -15.06 -11.65 -17.03
N GLU A 92 -14.63 -10.38 -17.14
CA GLU A 92 -14.69 -9.42 -16.03
C GLU A 92 -16.14 -9.17 -15.56
N GLY A 93 -17.08 -9.07 -16.50
CA GLY A 93 -18.51 -8.95 -16.17
C GLY A 93 -19.03 -10.15 -15.39
N LEU A 94 -18.67 -11.38 -15.79
CA LEU A 94 -19.03 -12.57 -15.04
C LEU A 94 -18.35 -12.63 -13.66
N ALA A 95 -17.07 -12.29 -13.58
CA ALA A 95 -16.33 -12.24 -12.32
C ALA A 95 -17.00 -11.28 -11.32
N ASN A 96 -17.38 -10.08 -11.79
CA ASN A 96 -18.10 -9.09 -10.99
C ASN A 96 -19.49 -9.56 -10.56
N ALA A 97 -20.23 -10.23 -11.46
CA ALA A 97 -21.55 -10.80 -11.16
C ALA A 97 -21.46 -11.88 -10.08
N LEU A 98 -20.47 -12.78 -10.18
CA LEU A 98 -20.25 -13.83 -9.18
C LEU A 98 -19.83 -13.27 -7.81
N SER A 99 -19.03 -12.20 -7.78
CA SER A 99 -18.71 -11.49 -6.53
C SER A 99 -19.96 -10.90 -5.86
N THR A 100 -20.90 -10.39 -6.66
CA THR A 100 -22.18 -9.89 -6.14
C THR A 100 -23.13 -11.03 -5.74
N LEU A 101 -23.22 -12.07 -6.55
CA LEU A 101 -24.02 -13.26 -6.23
C LEU A 101 -23.60 -13.87 -4.88
N LYS A 102 -22.30 -14.00 -4.65
CA LYS A 102 -21.74 -14.50 -3.40
C LYS A 102 -22.23 -13.73 -2.17
N GLN A 103 -22.44 -12.41 -2.28
CA GLN A 103 -22.95 -11.59 -1.18
C GLN A 103 -24.46 -11.83 -0.86
N THR A 104 -25.18 -12.53 -1.72
CA THR A 104 -26.59 -12.87 -1.50
C THR A 104 -26.78 -14.23 -0.81
N ILE A 105 -25.68 -14.99 -0.63
CA ILE A 105 -25.72 -16.33 -0.06
C ILE A 105 -26.09 -16.30 1.43
N LYS A 106 -26.84 -17.28 1.85
CA LYS A 106 -27.14 -17.59 3.25
C LYS A 106 -26.89 -19.06 3.51
N SER A 107 -26.46 -19.37 4.72
CA SER A 107 -26.20 -20.73 5.16
C SER A 107 -26.90 -20.99 6.49
N GLU A 108 -27.82 -21.97 6.48
CA GLU A 108 -28.51 -22.51 7.66
C GLU A 108 -28.50 -24.05 7.56
N GLY A 109 -27.28 -24.61 7.38
CA GLY A 109 -27.07 -26.04 7.12
C GLY A 109 -27.00 -26.42 5.64
N GLU A 110 -27.76 -25.76 4.78
CA GLU A 110 -27.64 -25.75 3.32
C GLU A 110 -27.54 -24.32 2.84
N TYR A 111 -27.06 -24.13 1.60
CA TYR A 111 -26.92 -22.80 1.01
C TYR A 111 -28.20 -22.39 0.26
N CYS A 112 -28.54 -21.12 0.30
CA CYS A 112 -29.56 -20.52 -0.56
C CYS A 112 -29.13 -19.09 -0.91
N PHE A 113 -29.64 -18.56 -2.04
CA PHE A 113 -29.49 -17.15 -2.40
C PHE A 113 -30.74 -16.38 -2.05
N THR A 114 -30.61 -15.10 -1.69
CA THR A 114 -31.72 -14.18 -1.56
C THR A 114 -32.24 -13.82 -2.95
N LEU A 115 -33.56 -13.91 -3.19
CA LEU A 115 -34.16 -13.53 -4.48
C LEU A 115 -34.00 -12.03 -4.73
N CYS A 116 -33.48 -11.64 -5.90
CA CYS A 116 -33.34 -10.25 -6.30
C CYS A 116 -33.01 -10.10 -7.80
N ASP A 117 -33.22 -8.88 -8.28
CA ASP A 117 -32.73 -8.41 -9.58
C ASP A 117 -31.73 -7.29 -9.38
N ILE A 118 -30.59 -7.37 -10.09
CA ILE A 118 -29.47 -6.42 -10.00
C ILE A 118 -29.03 -6.03 -11.42
N GLU A 119 -28.77 -4.74 -11.59
CA GLU A 119 -28.03 -4.22 -12.74
C GLU A 119 -26.84 -3.41 -12.20
N ASP A 120 -25.64 -3.69 -12.71
CA ASP A 120 -24.45 -3.11 -12.12
C ASP A 120 -23.28 -2.94 -13.12
N TRP A 121 -22.49 -1.87 -12.93
CA TRP A 121 -21.34 -1.51 -13.73
C TRP A 121 -20.42 -0.54 -12.98
N PRO A 122 -19.11 -0.51 -13.29
CA PRO A 122 -18.19 0.41 -12.63
C PRO A 122 -18.34 1.86 -13.10
N LEU A 123 -17.87 2.79 -12.28
CA LEU A 123 -17.72 4.19 -12.65
C LEU A 123 -16.37 4.44 -13.34
N VAL A 124 -15.32 3.75 -12.90
CA VAL A 124 -13.95 3.85 -13.43
C VAL A 124 -13.50 2.51 -14.00
N GLU A 125 -12.86 2.52 -15.17
CA GLU A 125 -12.47 1.28 -15.87
C GLU A 125 -11.46 0.46 -15.07
N ASN A 126 -10.34 1.05 -14.64
CA ASN A 126 -9.31 0.37 -13.87
C ASN A 126 -9.37 0.79 -12.41
N ARG A 127 -9.55 -0.19 -11.55
CA ARG A 127 -9.52 -0.04 -10.09
C ARG A 127 -8.34 -0.85 -9.60
N SER A 128 -7.20 -0.18 -9.42
CA SER A 128 -5.94 -0.84 -9.13
C SER A 128 -5.53 -0.69 -7.67
N VAL A 129 -4.86 -1.72 -7.18
CA VAL A 129 -4.10 -1.65 -5.93
C VAL A 129 -2.64 -1.99 -6.21
N SER A 130 -1.73 -1.20 -5.65
CA SER A 130 -0.30 -1.44 -5.70
C SER A 130 0.16 -2.01 -4.35
N ASN A 131 0.80 -3.15 -4.37
CA ASN A 131 1.09 -3.95 -3.18
C ASN A 131 2.59 -4.23 -3.07
N CYS A 132 3.13 -4.17 -1.87
CA CYS A 132 4.54 -4.39 -1.64
C CYS A 132 4.88 -5.88 -1.58
N LEU A 133 5.34 -6.45 -2.69
CA LEU A 133 5.95 -7.78 -2.69
C LEU A 133 7.35 -7.74 -2.04
N THR A 134 8.14 -6.74 -2.40
CA THR A 134 9.36 -6.38 -1.68
C THR A 134 9.43 -4.86 -1.57
N TRP A 135 9.92 -4.39 -0.45
CA TRP A 135 10.21 -2.99 -0.24
C TRP A 135 11.51 -2.89 0.52
N TYR A 136 12.58 -3.03 -0.20
CA TYR A 136 13.87 -2.75 0.33
C TYR A 136 14.70 -2.00 -0.69
N SER A 137 14.99 -0.82 -0.36
CA SER A 137 16.11 -0.09 -0.91
C SER A 137 17.00 0.28 0.26
N GLY A 138 17.90 1.18 0.13
CA GLY A 138 18.67 1.67 1.23
C GLY A 138 17.89 2.11 2.50
N TYR A 139 16.58 2.01 2.52
CA TYR A 139 15.76 2.36 3.69
C TYR A 139 15.81 1.39 4.86
N GLY A 140 16.25 0.15 4.64
CA GLY A 140 16.26 -0.89 5.67
C GLY A 140 14.88 -1.19 6.26
N ARG A 141 13.84 -0.92 5.49
CA ARG A 141 12.48 -1.21 5.90
C ARG A 141 12.05 -2.54 5.34
N MET A 142 11.97 -3.52 6.20
CA MET A 142 11.07 -4.64 6.01
C MET A 142 10.21 -4.73 7.26
N GLY A 143 9.03 -4.22 7.18
CA GLY A 143 8.13 -4.17 8.29
C GLY A 143 6.68 -4.31 7.86
N PHE A 144 6.46 -4.41 6.57
CA PHE A 144 5.13 -4.55 6.03
C PHE A 144 4.75 -6.03 5.92
N ASP A 145 3.57 -6.38 6.36
CA ASP A 145 3.08 -7.77 6.38
C ASP A 145 3.24 -8.46 5.03
N MET A 146 2.85 -7.75 3.96
CA MET A 146 2.83 -8.28 2.61
C MET A 146 4.20 -8.74 2.11
N GLN A 147 5.28 -8.12 2.59
CA GLN A 147 6.64 -8.50 2.19
C GLN A 147 7.04 -9.90 2.64
N LEU A 148 6.31 -10.44 3.60
CA LEU A 148 6.57 -11.74 4.21
C LEU A 148 5.52 -12.79 3.82
N PHE A 149 4.52 -12.42 3.03
CA PHE A 149 3.48 -13.33 2.59
C PHE A 149 4.08 -14.44 1.72
N GLY A 150 3.68 -15.67 2.04
CA GLY A 150 3.80 -16.80 1.14
C GLY A 150 2.67 -16.82 0.11
N TYR A 151 2.60 -17.91 -0.65
CA TYR A 151 1.61 -18.05 -1.70
C TYR A 151 0.16 -17.97 -1.18
N GLU A 152 -0.13 -18.64 -0.07
CA GLU A 152 -1.50 -18.76 0.45
C GLU A 152 -2.03 -17.40 0.94
N GLU A 153 -1.20 -16.59 1.62
CA GLU A 153 -1.57 -15.26 2.06
C GLU A 153 -1.78 -14.31 0.86
N TRP A 154 -0.92 -14.39 -0.15
CA TRP A 154 -1.09 -13.61 -1.39
C TRP A 154 -2.34 -14.03 -2.14
N LEU A 155 -2.63 -15.33 -2.23
CA LEU A 155 -3.82 -15.84 -2.89
C LEU A 155 -5.11 -15.41 -2.17
N GLU A 156 -5.13 -15.48 -0.84
CA GLU A 156 -6.27 -14.99 -0.04
C GLU A 156 -6.51 -13.49 -0.32
N TYR A 157 -5.45 -12.69 -0.25
CA TYR A 157 -5.56 -11.26 -0.49
C TYR A 157 -6.00 -10.92 -1.93
N LEU A 158 -5.47 -11.61 -2.93
CA LEU A 158 -5.88 -11.47 -4.33
C LEU A 158 -7.38 -11.83 -4.50
N ASN A 159 -7.83 -12.91 -3.87
CA ASN A 159 -9.24 -13.29 -3.88
C ASN A 159 -10.13 -12.23 -3.23
N VAL A 160 -9.73 -11.65 -2.10
CA VAL A 160 -10.43 -10.52 -1.46
C VAL A 160 -10.50 -9.32 -2.40
N CYS A 161 -9.40 -8.95 -3.04
CA CYS A 161 -9.39 -7.87 -4.03
C CYS A 161 -10.35 -8.15 -5.20
N ALA A 162 -10.31 -9.37 -5.74
CA ALA A 162 -11.21 -9.79 -6.82
C ALA A 162 -12.69 -9.80 -6.39
N ASP A 163 -13.00 -10.20 -5.16
CA ASP A 163 -14.37 -10.17 -4.61
C ASP A 163 -14.87 -8.73 -4.42
N LEU A 164 -13.97 -7.81 -4.14
CA LEU A 164 -14.23 -6.37 -4.09
C LEU A 164 -14.25 -5.72 -5.49
N LYS A 165 -14.19 -6.50 -6.56
CA LYS A 165 -14.20 -6.03 -7.97
C LYS A 165 -13.01 -5.14 -8.33
N ILE A 166 -11.91 -5.21 -7.58
CA ILE A 166 -10.61 -4.67 -8.00
C ILE A 166 -10.14 -5.51 -9.19
N ASN A 167 -9.76 -4.86 -10.29
CA ASN A 167 -9.47 -5.54 -11.55
C ASN A 167 -8.04 -5.33 -12.05
N GLN A 168 -7.20 -4.68 -11.25
CA GLN A 168 -5.77 -4.56 -11.53
C GLN A 168 -4.98 -4.66 -10.22
N PHE A 169 -3.98 -5.53 -10.21
CA PHE A 169 -3.19 -5.86 -9.05
C PHE A 169 -1.71 -5.64 -9.39
N ASN A 170 -1.13 -4.59 -8.82
CA ASN A 170 0.25 -4.22 -9.08
C ASN A 170 1.14 -4.80 -7.97
N MET A 171 2.21 -5.49 -8.37
CA MET A 171 3.21 -6.06 -7.47
C MET A 171 4.46 -5.18 -7.47
N CYS A 172 4.69 -4.46 -6.38
CA CYS A 172 5.89 -3.64 -6.24
C CYS A 172 7.10 -4.51 -5.94
N ILE A 173 8.05 -4.51 -6.86
CA ILE A 173 9.29 -5.28 -6.82
C ILE A 173 10.44 -4.28 -6.63
N TYR A 174 10.55 -3.73 -5.42
CA TYR A 174 11.60 -2.79 -5.06
C TYR A 174 12.69 -3.49 -4.24
N GLY A 175 13.91 -2.98 -4.35
CA GLY A 175 15.02 -3.47 -3.56
C GLY A 175 15.56 -4.80 -4.06
N TYR A 176 15.98 -5.66 -3.15
CA TYR A 176 16.43 -7.00 -3.51
C TYR A 176 15.34 -7.74 -4.28
N TRP A 177 15.72 -8.37 -5.39
CA TRP A 177 14.76 -9.04 -6.25
C TRP A 177 14.15 -10.25 -5.54
N PRO A 178 12.82 -10.35 -5.49
CA PRO A 178 12.12 -11.54 -4.96
C PRO A 178 12.03 -12.65 -5.99
N ILE A 179 12.77 -12.55 -7.09
CA ILE A 179 12.80 -13.46 -8.24
C ILE A 179 14.24 -13.76 -8.61
N GLU A 180 14.45 -14.88 -9.27
CA GLU A 180 15.78 -15.25 -9.75
C GLU A 180 16.29 -14.32 -10.85
N MET A 181 17.51 -13.85 -10.68
CA MET A 181 18.28 -13.02 -11.61
C MET A 181 19.60 -13.72 -11.96
N PRO A 182 19.60 -14.70 -12.87
CA PRO A 182 20.77 -15.55 -13.09
C PRO A 182 22.06 -14.82 -13.47
N GLY A 183 21.95 -13.65 -14.13
CA GLY A 183 23.10 -12.79 -14.46
C GLY A 183 23.62 -11.98 -13.27
N TYR A 184 22.81 -11.82 -12.22
CA TYR A 184 23.07 -10.97 -11.05
C TYR A 184 22.52 -11.58 -9.75
N PRO A 185 22.97 -12.80 -9.37
CA PRO A 185 22.42 -13.50 -8.21
C PRO A 185 22.63 -12.74 -6.89
N GLU A 186 23.63 -11.86 -6.82
CA GLU A 186 23.87 -10.99 -5.69
C GLU A 186 22.79 -9.92 -5.48
N SER A 187 21.97 -9.68 -6.50
CA SER A 187 20.85 -8.74 -6.42
C SER A 187 19.56 -9.37 -5.90
N GLU A 188 19.53 -10.71 -5.76
CA GLU A 188 18.38 -11.45 -5.25
C GLU A 188 18.24 -11.33 -3.73
N PHE A 189 17.03 -11.40 -3.25
CA PHE A 189 16.75 -11.51 -1.82
C PHE A 189 16.90 -12.96 -1.34
N ARG A 190 18.07 -13.52 -1.57
CA ARG A 190 18.42 -14.90 -1.24
C ARG A 190 19.63 -14.94 -0.32
N ASN A 191 19.50 -15.58 0.83
CA ASN A 191 20.55 -15.70 1.84
C ASN A 191 21.14 -14.34 2.29
N VAL A 192 20.34 -13.28 2.20
CA VAL A 192 20.76 -11.96 2.65
C VAL A 192 20.84 -11.97 4.17
N ARG A 193 21.95 -11.47 4.72
CA ARG A 193 22.13 -11.38 6.17
C ARG A 193 21.30 -10.23 6.71
N VAL A 194 20.40 -10.56 7.62
CA VAL A 194 19.40 -9.64 8.16
C VAL A 194 19.36 -9.74 9.68
N LYS A 195 18.89 -8.68 10.32
CA LYS A 195 18.58 -8.68 11.74
C LYS A 195 17.08 -8.86 11.91
N VAL A 196 16.67 -9.87 12.65
CA VAL A 196 15.27 -10.21 12.87
C VAL A 196 14.98 -10.23 14.36
N TYR A 197 13.89 -9.61 14.75
CA TYR A 197 13.37 -9.71 16.11
C TYR A 197 12.49 -10.95 16.27
N ASN A 198 12.76 -11.70 17.33
CA ASN A 198 11.91 -12.82 17.75
C ASN A 198 11.09 -12.40 18.97
N PRO A 199 9.75 -12.25 18.83
CA PRO A 199 8.88 -11.83 19.93
C PRO A 199 8.77 -12.88 21.06
N GLU A 200 9.00 -14.16 20.77
CA GLU A 200 8.93 -15.22 21.79
C GLU A 200 10.09 -15.13 22.80
N SER A 201 11.27 -14.77 22.32
CA SER A 201 12.47 -14.64 23.14
C SER A 201 12.79 -13.22 23.54
N ASP A 202 11.99 -12.24 23.09
CA ASP A 202 12.24 -10.80 23.25
C ASP A 202 13.70 -10.42 22.89
N SER A 203 14.17 -10.94 21.78
CA SER A 203 15.55 -10.74 21.34
C SER A 203 15.63 -10.50 19.84
N ALA A 204 16.62 -9.69 19.44
CA ALA A 204 16.98 -9.53 18.04
C ALA A 204 18.22 -10.37 17.71
N MET A 205 18.18 -11.07 16.58
CA MET A 205 19.29 -11.90 16.13
C MET A 205 19.63 -11.61 14.66
N TRP A 206 20.89 -11.78 14.33
CA TRP A 206 21.32 -11.85 12.95
C TRP A 206 21.09 -13.24 12.38
N THR A 207 20.47 -13.28 11.21
CA THR A 207 20.21 -14.53 10.48
C THR A 207 20.39 -14.28 8.99
N THR A 208 20.25 -15.30 8.19
CA THR A 208 20.07 -15.18 6.75
C THR A 208 18.59 -15.31 6.42
N PHE A 209 18.16 -14.50 5.48
CA PHE A 209 16.77 -14.48 5.01
C PHE A 209 16.72 -14.69 3.51
N THR A 210 15.81 -15.52 3.08
CA THR A 210 15.45 -15.69 1.67
C THR A 210 13.98 -15.34 1.51
N HIS A 211 13.67 -14.48 0.54
CA HIS A 211 12.29 -14.08 0.27
C HIS A 211 11.41 -15.31 0.00
N PRO A 212 10.17 -15.37 0.50
CA PRO A 212 9.29 -16.53 0.33
C PRO A 212 9.15 -16.98 -1.13
N ASN A 213 9.05 -16.05 -2.10
CA ASN A 213 8.99 -16.40 -3.51
C ASN A 213 10.28 -17.06 -4.06
N LEU A 214 11.42 -16.78 -3.48
CA LEU A 214 12.69 -17.43 -3.85
C LEU A 214 12.90 -18.78 -3.15
N ALA A 215 12.21 -18.99 -2.04
CA ALA A 215 12.21 -20.27 -1.32
C ALA A 215 11.24 -21.26 -2.00
N GLU A 216 10.08 -20.78 -2.42
CA GLU A 216 9.03 -21.55 -3.10
C GLU A 216 8.45 -20.70 -4.22
N GLU A 217 8.96 -20.83 -5.44
CA GLU A 217 8.55 -19.97 -6.56
C GLU A 217 7.04 -20.02 -6.82
N PHE A 218 6.36 -18.92 -6.44
CA PHE A 218 4.91 -18.82 -6.55
C PHE A 218 4.42 -17.67 -7.43
N LEU A 219 5.27 -16.69 -7.76
CA LEU A 219 4.82 -15.45 -8.39
C LEU A 219 4.18 -15.68 -9.76
N THR A 220 4.75 -16.56 -10.57
CA THR A 220 4.15 -16.95 -11.88
C THR A 220 2.81 -17.63 -11.71
N ARG A 221 2.65 -18.45 -10.66
CA ARG A 221 1.39 -19.09 -10.31
C ARG A 221 0.37 -18.06 -9.85
N LEU A 222 0.76 -17.11 -8.98
CA LEU A 222 -0.12 -16.04 -8.52
C LEU A 222 -0.59 -15.13 -9.68
N ILE A 223 0.28 -14.86 -10.66
CA ILE A 223 -0.09 -14.14 -11.89
C ILE A 223 -1.17 -14.91 -12.67
N ALA A 224 -1.00 -16.21 -12.83
CA ALA A 224 -1.99 -17.06 -13.51
C ALA A 224 -3.33 -17.08 -12.74
N ASP A 225 -3.31 -17.15 -11.41
CA ASP A 225 -4.51 -17.08 -10.57
C ASP A 225 -5.24 -15.74 -10.73
N GLY A 226 -4.50 -14.64 -10.82
CA GLY A 226 -5.06 -13.32 -11.12
C GLY A 226 -5.79 -13.28 -12.46
N HIS A 227 -5.16 -13.81 -13.52
CA HIS A 227 -5.78 -13.90 -14.84
C HIS A 227 -7.05 -14.78 -14.84
N GLU A 228 -7.05 -15.88 -14.09
CA GLU A 228 -8.24 -16.71 -13.96
C GLU A 228 -9.38 -16.02 -13.20
N LEU A 229 -9.06 -15.13 -12.26
CA LEU A 229 -10.03 -14.28 -11.57
C LEU A 229 -10.51 -13.08 -12.39
N GLY A 230 -9.93 -12.83 -13.55
CA GLY A 230 -10.22 -11.66 -14.38
C GLY A 230 -9.50 -10.39 -13.91
N VAL A 231 -8.42 -10.55 -13.12
CA VAL A 231 -7.61 -9.45 -12.60
C VAL A 231 -6.34 -9.31 -13.46
N LYS A 232 -6.03 -8.10 -13.89
CA LYS A 232 -4.77 -7.78 -14.57
C LYS A 232 -3.64 -7.71 -13.56
N MET A 233 -2.52 -8.33 -13.89
CA MET A 233 -1.35 -8.40 -13.03
C MET A 233 -0.23 -7.53 -13.58
N TYR A 234 0.21 -6.55 -12.82
CA TYR A 234 1.25 -5.61 -13.23
C TYR A 234 2.46 -5.71 -12.29
N ALA A 235 3.65 -5.54 -12.85
CA ALA A 235 4.86 -5.29 -12.08
C ALA A 235 5.03 -3.77 -11.86
N TYR A 236 5.54 -3.41 -10.70
CA TYR A 236 5.91 -2.04 -10.38
C TYR A 236 7.39 -2.04 -9.96
N MET A 237 8.24 -1.31 -10.67
CA MET A 237 9.70 -1.40 -10.54
C MET A 237 10.33 -0.02 -10.48
N GLY A 238 11.47 0.08 -9.81
CA GLY A 238 12.33 1.24 -9.92
C GLY A 238 13.00 1.36 -11.30
N LEU A 239 13.27 2.58 -11.73
CA LEU A 239 13.98 2.83 -12.97
C LEU A 239 15.51 2.75 -12.78
N ASN A 240 16.08 3.60 -11.92
CA ASN A 240 17.50 3.56 -11.53
C ASN A 240 17.70 3.53 -10.02
N SER A 241 16.64 3.72 -9.28
CA SER A 241 16.55 3.56 -7.84
C SER A 241 15.73 2.32 -7.48
N TYR A 242 15.75 1.94 -6.22
CA TYR A 242 15.04 0.76 -5.72
C TYR A 242 15.52 -0.57 -6.36
N SER A 243 16.73 -0.56 -6.87
CA SER A 243 17.41 -1.75 -7.41
C SER A 243 18.23 -2.50 -6.36
N GLY A 244 17.99 -2.19 -5.14
CA GLY A 244 18.46 -2.63 -3.83
C GLY A 244 19.65 -3.55 -3.80
N GLY A 245 19.47 -4.81 -4.10
CA GLY A 245 20.52 -5.81 -3.97
C GLY A 245 21.78 -5.48 -4.73
N TYR A 246 21.69 -5.12 -6.01
CA TYR A 246 22.85 -4.76 -6.83
C TYR A 246 23.55 -3.51 -6.31
N ALA A 247 22.79 -2.46 -6.03
CA ALA A 247 23.35 -1.22 -5.51
C ALA A 247 23.92 -1.38 -4.09
N CYS A 248 23.38 -2.30 -3.29
CA CYS A 248 23.89 -2.60 -1.96
C CYS A 248 25.25 -3.30 -2.01
N VAL A 249 25.42 -4.26 -2.92
CA VAL A 249 26.66 -5.01 -3.11
C VAL A 249 27.72 -4.19 -3.84
N HIS A 250 27.30 -3.45 -4.87
CA HIS A 250 28.18 -2.66 -5.74
C HIS A 250 28.08 -1.16 -5.45
N ARG A 251 28.53 -0.74 -4.28
CA ARG A 251 28.46 0.67 -3.84
C ARG A 251 29.16 1.63 -4.78
N GLU A 252 30.24 1.20 -5.42
CA GLU A 252 30.99 1.98 -6.42
C GLU A 252 30.18 2.24 -7.70
N LYS A 253 29.06 1.55 -7.89
CA LYS A 253 28.13 1.73 -9.01
C LYS A 253 27.05 2.77 -8.73
N ARG A 254 26.92 3.19 -7.48
CA ARG A 254 25.94 4.20 -7.08
C ARG A 254 26.28 5.57 -7.65
N MET A 255 25.29 6.46 -7.64
CA MET A 255 25.52 7.88 -7.91
C MET A 255 26.42 8.46 -6.82
N VAL A 256 27.32 9.34 -7.22
CA VAL A 256 28.23 10.06 -6.32
C VAL A 256 27.54 11.32 -5.82
N LEU A 257 27.45 11.48 -4.51
CA LEU A 257 26.87 12.69 -3.90
C LEU A 257 27.74 13.91 -4.17
N PRO A 258 27.15 15.07 -4.46
CA PRO A 258 27.88 16.34 -4.52
C PRO A 258 28.57 16.65 -3.19
N GLU A 259 29.72 17.32 -3.26
CA GLU A 259 30.42 17.81 -2.08
C GLU A 259 29.51 18.74 -1.25
N GLY A 260 29.50 18.52 0.06
CA GLY A 260 28.64 19.28 0.98
C GLY A 260 27.16 18.90 0.95
N SER A 261 26.80 17.81 0.27
CA SER A 261 25.43 17.28 0.28
C SER A 261 24.99 16.96 1.70
N PRO A 262 23.77 17.32 2.10
CA PRO A 262 23.20 16.90 3.38
C PRO A 262 22.80 15.42 3.40
N TYR A 263 22.82 14.74 2.26
CA TYR A 263 22.45 13.34 2.12
C TYR A 263 23.62 12.43 2.43
N ILE A 264 23.32 11.20 2.85
CA ILE A 264 24.32 10.15 3.00
C ILE A 264 24.35 9.25 1.76
N ASN A 265 25.51 8.67 1.48
CA ASN A 265 25.73 7.87 0.27
C ASN A 265 25.33 6.40 0.47
N ASP A 266 24.18 6.15 1.03
CA ASP A 266 23.62 4.80 1.17
C ASP A 266 22.31 4.60 0.40
N PHE A 267 22.00 5.55 -0.48
CA PHE A 267 20.96 5.39 -1.46
C PHE A 267 21.32 4.35 -2.50
N ASP A 268 20.34 3.63 -2.97
CA ASP A 268 20.51 2.60 -3.99
C ASP A 268 20.40 3.13 -5.43
N ARG A 269 20.60 4.43 -5.63
CA ARG A 269 20.55 5.03 -6.96
C ARG A 269 21.78 4.66 -7.78
N LEU A 270 21.54 4.00 -8.90
CA LEU A 270 22.59 3.62 -9.82
C LEU A 270 22.99 4.79 -10.73
N CYS A 271 24.29 4.98 -10.93
CA CYS A 271 24.82 6.01 -11.80
C CYS A 271 24.45 5.72 -13.28
N PHE A 272 23.85 6.70 -13.94
CA PHE A 272 23.41 6.58 -15.34
C PHE A 272 24.54 6.49 -16.37
N SER A 273 25.74 6.97 -16.04
CA SER A 273 26.89 6.93 -16.96
C SER A 273 27.62 5.59 -16.95
N LYS A 274 27.36 4.72 -15.99
CA LYS A 274 28.00 3.40 -15.91
C LYS A 274 27.23 2.40 -16.76
N LYS A 275 27.89 1.91 -17.80
CA LYS A 275 27.28 0.96 -18.74
C LYS A 275 26.77 -0.30 -18.06
N GLU A 276 27.51 -0.81 -17.09
CA GLU A 276 27.16 -2.03 -16.35
C GLU A 276 25.84 -1.89 -15.60
N ASN A 277 25.54 -0.69 -15.07
CA ASN A 277 24.26 -0.41 -14.43
C ASN A 277 23.10 -0.48 -15.43
N MET A 278 23.32 0.05 -16.62
CA MET A 278 22.30 0.02 -17.68
C MET A 278 22.10 -1.39 -18.21
N ASP A 279 23.15 -2.18 -18.34
CA ASP A 279 23.06 -3.57 -18.75
C ASP A 279 22.29 -4.40 -17.69
N TYR A 280 22.61 -4.19 -16.40
CA TYR A 280 21.88 -4.78 -15.27
C TYR A 280 20.38 -4.45 -15.32
N MET A 281 20.03 -3.16 -15.39
CA MET A 281 18.62 -2.74 -15.43
C MET A 281 17.86 -3.34 -16.63
N LYS A 282 18.49 -3.39 -17.80
CA LYS A 282 17.89 -3.97 -19.00
C LYS A 282 17.64 -5.48 -18.83
N GLU A 283 18.55 -6.21 -18.22
CA GLU A 283 18.37 -7.64 -17.96
C GLU A 283 17.23 -7.88 -16.98
N CYS A 284 17.19 -7.14 -15.86
CA CYS A 284 16.13 -7.24 -14.87
C CYS A 284 14.75 -6.96 -15.48
N VAL A 285 14.64 -5.93 -16.29
CA VAL A 285 13.38 -5.58 -16.96
C VAL A 285 12.96 -6.66 -17.97
N CYS A 286 13.90 -7.22 -18.74
CA CYS A 286 13.61 -8.33 -19.62
C CYS A 286 13.08 -9.55 -18.85
N ARG A 287 13.68 -9.87 -17.72
CA ARG A 287 13.24 -10.97 -16.87
C ARG A 287 11.79 -10.77 -16.41
N VAL A 288 11.46 -9.59 -15.88
CA VAL A 288 10.10 -9.25 -15.43
C VAL A 288 9.11 -9.26 -16.61
N ALA A 289 9.48 -8.71 -17.77
CA ALA A 289 8.61 -8.65 -18.93
C ALA A 289 8.23 -10.04 -19.51
N THR A 290 8.97 -11.09 -19.15
CA THR A 290 8.70 -12.49 -19.58
C THR A 290 7.94 -13.32 -18.55
N MET A 291 7.62 -12.78 -17.37
CA MET A 291 6.96 -13.53 -16.29
C MET A 291 5.45 -13.69 -16.46
N GLY A 292 4.85 -13.01 -17.43
CA GLY A 292 3.41 -13.09 -17.68
C GLY A 292 2.61 -11.86 -17.20
N PHE A 293 3.27 -10.83 -16.70
CA PHE A 293 2.59 -9.58 -16.35
C PHE A 293 1.94 -8.91 -17.57
N ASP A 294 0.76 -8.33 -17.38
CA ASP A 294 0.04 -7.55 -18.39
C ASP A 294 0.70 -6.19 -18.66
N GLY A 295 1.40 -5.66 -17.65
CA GLY A 295 2.08 -4.39 -17.76
C GLY A 295 3.20 -4.22 -16.73
N ILE A 296 4.03 -3.21 -16.98
CA ILE A 296 5.09 -2.78 -16.08
C ILE A 296 5.00 -1.27 -15.89
N CYS A 297 4.91 -0.83 -14.65
CA CYS A 297 5.01 0.56 -14.27
C CYS A 297 6.39 0.85 -13.69
N PHE A 298 7.04 1.90 -14.16
CA PHE A 298 8.36 2.30 -13.71
C PHE A 298 8.25 3.51 -12.80
N GLU A 299 8.99 3.47 -11.71
CA GLU A 299 9.19 4.60 -10.82
C GLU A 299 10.59 5.18 -11.04
N GLU A 300 10.63 6.48 -11.26
CA GLU A 300 11.89 7.19 -11.34
C GLU A 300 12.44 7.51 -9.94
N SER A 301 13.63 8.08 -9.89
CA SER A 301 14.21 8.58 -8.65
C SER A 301 13.37 9.73 -8.09
N GLU A 302 12.89 9.59 -6.87
CA GLU A 302 12.03 10.58 -6.22
C GLU A 302 12.75 11.91 -5.89
N GLU A 303 14.05 11.86 -5.70
CA GLU A 303 14.86 13.02 -5.35
C GLU A 303 15.55 13.61 -6.58
N ALA A 304 15.24 14.83 -6.91
CA ALA A 304 15.77 15.55 -8.06
C ALA A 304 16.53 16.83 -7.71
N SER A 305 16.72 17.10 -6.43
CA SER A 305 17.46 18.29 -5.99
C SER A 305 18.96 18.20 -6.26
N TRP A 306 19.46 17.00 -6.53
CA TRP A 306 20.85 16.74 -6.86
C TRP A 306 21.01 15.69 -7.96
N PHE A 307 22.16 15.66 -8.60
CA PHE A 307 22.54 14.69 -9.61
C PHE A 307 23.93 14.14 -9.33
N CYS A 308 24.27 13.01 -9.95
CA CYS A 308 25.56 12.34 -9.75
C CYS A 308 26.74 13.29 -10.04
N ALA A 309 27.62 13.42 -9.08
CA ALA A 309 28.82 14.29 -9.16
C ALA A 309 30.06 13.62 -9.75
N CYS A 310 29.95 12.41 -10.36
CA CYS A 310 31.09 11.79 -11.03
C CYS A 310 31.41 12.48 -12.35
N ASP A 311 32.70 12.39 -12.77
CA ASP A 311 33.21 13.05 -13.97
C ASP A 311 32.46 12.64 -15.25
N GLU A 312 32.07 11.38 -15.37
CA GLU A 312 31.33 10.89 -16.52
C GLU A 312 29.92 11.52 -16.61
N CYS A 313 29.23 11.64 -15.48
CA CYS A 313 27.92 12.28 -15.42
C CYS A 313 28.03 13.80 -15.69
N ALA A 314 29.09 14.44 -15.21
CA ALA A 314 29.36 15.84 -15.51
C ALA A 314 29.51 16.07 -17.03
N VAL A 315 30.23 15.20 -17.71
CA VAL A 315 30.42 15.25 -19.17
C VAL A 315 29.14 14.90 -19.93
N ASN A 316 28.40 13.91 -19.48
CA ASN A 316 27.24 13.40 -20.21
C ASN A 316 25.98 14.24 -20.03
N PHE A 317 25.72 14.77 -18.84
CA PHE A 317 24.43 15.33 -18.46
C PHE A 317 24.47 16.78 -17.94
N LEU A 318 25.59 17.23 -17.34
CA LEU A 318 25.69 18.58 -16.74
C LEU A 318 26.36 19.61 -17.65
N LYS A 319 26.64 19.26 -18.89
CA LYS A 319 27.24 20.19 -19.86
C LYS A 319 26.29 21.30 -20.28
N GLY A 320 26.87 22.42 -20.71
CA GLY A 320 26.09 23.54 -21.28
C GLY A 320 25.25 24.31 -20.27
N GLY A 321 25.55 24.21 -18.96
CA GLY A 321 24.85 24.91 -17.90
C GLY A 321 23.56 24.20 -17.44
N ALA A 322 23.38 22.93 -17.78
CA ALA A 322 22.26 22.12 -17.30
C ALA A 322 22.25 22.05 -15.76
N THR A 323 21.10 22.21 -15.17
CA THR A 323 20.92 22.04 -13.72
C THR A 323 20.90 20.56 -13.32
N PRO A 324 21.11 20.21 -12.05
CA PRO A 324 20.90 18.85 -11.57
C PRO A 324 19.52 18.26 -11.94
N SER A 325 18.48 19.06 -11.87
CA SER A 325 17.13 18.69 -12.28
C SER A 325 17.03 18.38 -13.78
N ASP A 326 17.65 19.22 -14.65
CA ASP A 326 17.70 18.95 -16.09
C ASP A 326 18.44 17.66 -16.40
N ALA A 327 19.54 17.42 -15.72
CA ALA A 327 20.37 16.21 -15.86
C ALA A 327 19.59 14.95 -15.43
N MET A 328 18.92 15.00 -14.29
CA MET A 328 18.09 13.90 -13.80
C MET A 328 16.95 13.59 -14.78
N TYR A 329 16.29 14.63 -15.26
CA TYR A 329 15.21 14.51 -16.23
C TYR A 329 15.70 13.84 -17.53
N ALA A 330 16.79 14.35 -18.11
CA ALA A 330 17.35 13.81 -19.34
C ALA A 330 17.82 12.35 -19.19
N ALA A 331 18.48 12.03 -18.07
CA ALA A 331 18.96 10.68 -17.79
C ALA A 331 17.81 9.69 -17.56
N SER A 332 16.83 10.05 -16.74
CA SER A 332 15.69 9.19 -16.41
C SER A 332 14.83 8.91 -17.64
N PHE A 333 14.48 9.92 -18.43
CA PHE A 333 13.68 9.71 -19.63
C PHE A 333 14.47 9.00 -20.76
N GLY A 334 15.77 9.25 -20.86
CA GLY A 334 16.64 8.52 -21.78
C GLY A 334 16.65 7.02 -21.46
N LEU A 335 16.86 6.65 -20.21
CA LEU A 335 16.81 5.27 -19.75
C LEU A 335 15.40 4.67 -19.93
N PHE A 336 14.36 5.38 -19.54
CA PHE A 336 12.99 4.94 -19.69
C PHE A 336 12.65 4.58 -21.14
N GLU A 337 13.03 5.41 -22.10
CA GLU A 337 12.75 5.17 -23.51
C GLU A 337 13.51 3.95 -24.07
N GLU A 338 14.76 3.74 -23.62
CA GLU A 338 15.51 2.52 -23.97
C GLU A 338 14.83 1.27 -23.42
N ILE A 339 14.43 1.30 -22.14
CA ILE A 339 13.73 0.20 -21.47
C ILE A 339 12.38 -0.05 -22.13
N ARG A 340 11.60 0.99 -22.45
CA ARG A 340 10.32 0.87 -23.12
C ARG A 340 10.45 0.12 -24.46
N LYS A 341 11.41 0.52 -25.28
CA LYS A 341 11.70 -0.17 -26.55
C LYS A 341 12.06 -1.63 -26.35
N LEU A 342 12.84 -1.91 -25.32
CA LEU A 342 13.26 -3.27 -24.99
C LEU A 342 12.08 -4.13 -24.54
N VAL A 343 11.23 -3.63 -23.65
CA VAL A 343 10.02 -4.33 -23.19
C VAL A 343 9.10 -4.62 -24.37
N LYS A 344 8.85 -3.63 -25.24
CA LYS A 344 8.00 -3.83 -26.42
C LYS A 344 8.57 -4.83 -27.41
N LYS A 345 9.88 -4.98 -27.48
CA LYS A 345 10.54 -6.02 -28.29
C LYS A 345 10.34 -7.42 -27.71
N VAL A 346 10.38 -7.55 -26.39
CA VAL A 346 10.27 -8.83 -25.66
C VAL A 346 8.79 -9.22 -25.50
N ASN A 347 7.96 -8.28 -25.14
CA ASN A 347 6.51 -8.45 -24.94
C ASN A 347 5.74 -7.27 -25.57
N PRO A 348 5.36 -7.36 -26.85
CA PRO A 348 4.67 -6.26 -27.56
C PRO A 348 3.36 -5.81 -26.93
N ASN A 349 2.68 -6.72 -26.22
CA ASN A 349 1.38 -6.45 -25.61
C ASN A 349 1.50 -5.86 -24.19
N CYS A 350 2.69 -5.85 -23.59
CA CYS A 350 2.91 -5.30 -22.26
C CYS A 350 2.54 -3.83 -22.22
N VAL A 351 1.63 -3.45 -21.33
CA VAL A 351 1.32 -2.04 -21.05
C VAL A 351 2.50 -1.43 -20.29
N ILE A 352 2.92 -0.24 -20.69
CA ILE A 352 4.01 0.47 -20.01
C ILE A 352 3.46 1.70 -19.33
N GLY A 353 3.76 1.81 -18.07
CA GLY A 353 3.44 2.97 -17.26
C GLY A 353 4.68 3.61 -16.67
N ILE A 354 4.58 4.87 -16.35
CA ILE A 354 5.55 5.58 -15.53
C ILE A 354 4.80 6.28 -14.40
N ARG A 355 5.36 6.24 -13.20
CA ARG A 355 4.89 7.07 -12.13
C ARG A 355 5.21 8.53 -12.48
N ALA A 356 4.21 9.37 -12.46
CA ALA A 356 4.44 10.79 -12.63
C ALA A 356 5.28 11.28 -11.47
N PHE A 357 6.29 12.08 -11.77
CA PHE A 357 7.25 12.60 -10.80
C PHE A 357 6.53 13.22 -9.60
N ARG A 358 6.41 12.43 -8.55
CA ARG A 358 5.63 12.73 -7.36
C ARG A 358 6.20 13.87 -6.55
N GLN A 359 7.52 13.85 -6.46
CA GLN A 359 8.19 14.87 -5.70
C GLN A 359 8.89 15.84 -6.62
N GLN A 360 8.66 16.96 -6.48
CA GLN A 360 9.09 17.94 -7.22
C GLN A 360 10.41 18.30 -6.93
N PRO A 361 11.40 18.88 -7.51
CA PRO A 361 11.17 20.01 -8.38
C PRO A 361 10.85 19.70 -9.85
N LEU A 362 10.76 18.41 -10.24
CA LEU A 362 10.64 18.11 -11.67
C LEU A 362 9.31 18.50 -12.31
N VAL A 363 8.25 18.62 -11.54
CA VAL A 363 6.90 18.90 -12.09
C VAL A 363 6.16 19.92 -11.25
N LYS A 364 6.77 21.05 -10.95
CA LYS A 364 6.12 22.15 -10.21
C LYS A 364 5.51 23.23 -11.09
N SER A 365 5.97 23.33 -12.31
CA SER A 365 5.54 24.39 -13.22
C SER A 365 4.74 23.87 -14.40
N PRO A 366 3.89 24.67 -15.02
CA PRO A 366 3.26 24.30 -16.29
C PRO A 366 4.26 23.95 -17.39
N GLU A 367 5.44 24.56 -17.38
CA GLU A 367 6.51 24.26 -18.32
C GLU A 367 7.07 22.84 -18.13
N ASP A 368 7.17 22.36 -16.90
CA ASP A 368 7.61 21.01 -16.61
C ASP A 368 6.61 19.96 -17.09
N ILE A 369 5.31 20.22 -16.91
CA ILE A 369 4.23 19.34 -17.42
C ILE A 369 4.30 19.26 -18.95
N GLU A 370 4.44 20.40 -19.62
CA GLU A 370 4.58 20.45 -21.06
C GLU A 370 5.88 19.81 -21.57
N ARG A 371 6.96 19.91 -20.80
CA ARG A 371 8.23 19.22 -21.09
C ARG A 371 8.03 17.70 -21.01
N MET A 372 7.38 17.22 -19.97
CA MET A 372 7.06 15.80 -19.80
C MET A 372 6.16 15.30 -20.94
N LYS A 373 5.15 16.05 -21.34
CA LYS A 373 4.29 15.71 -22.48
C LYS A 373 5.07 15.52 -23.78
N ARG A 374 6.09 16.36 -24.02
CA ARG A 374 6.92 16.27 -25.25
C ARG A 374 7.80 15.02 -25.31
N VAL A 375 8.19 14.46 -24.17
CA VAL A 375 9.14 13.34 -24.10
C VAL A 375 8.48 11.99 -23.87
N LEU A 376 7.27 11.97 -23.29
CA LEU A 376 6.56 10.71 -23.05
C LEU A 376 5.77 10.27 -24.26
N PRO A 377 6.03 9.06 -24.78
CA PRO A 377 5.22 8.46 -25.84
C PRO A 377 3.75 8.37 -25.47
N GLU A 378 2.87 8.47 -26.46
CA GLU A 378 1.42 8.49 -26.24
C GLU A 378 0.85 7.18 -25.67
N ASP A 379 1.52 6.08 -25.90
CA ASP A 379 1.14 4.74 -25.41
C ASP A 379 1.52 4.49 -23.95
N VAL A 380 2.19 5.44 -23.27
CA VAL A 380 2.59 5.34 -21.87
C VAL A 380 1.47 5.80 -20.97
N VAL A 381 1.11 4.97 -19.99
CA VAL A 381 0.15 5.28 -18.95
C VAL A 381 0.84 6.02 -17.80
N LEU A 382 0.19 7.03 -17.27
CA LEU A 382 0.67 7.80 -16.13
C LEU A 382 0.02 7.28 -14.85
N PHE A 383 0.82 6.65 -14.01
CA PHE A 383 0.42 6.26 -12.66
C PHE A 383 0.79 7.37 -11.67
N TRP A 384 0.05 7.50 -10.58
CA TRP A 384 0.29 8.53 -9.59
C TRP A 384 0.38 9.96 -10.16
N ALA A 385 -0.46 10.23 -11.10
CA ALA A 385 -0.45 11.54 -11.74
C ALA A 385 -1.54 12.45 -11.14
N PRO A 386 -1.17 13.54 -10.52
CA PRO A 386 0.18 14.10 -10.31
C PRO A 386 0.84 13.72 -8.97
N GLY A 387 0.37 12.76 -8.24
CA GLY A 387 0.89 12.31 -6.96
C GLY A 387 -0.18 12.17 -5.88
N LEU A 388 0.28 12.02 -4.63
CA LEU A 388 -0.59 11.82 -3.48
C LEU A 388 -1.32 13.10 -3.10
N TYR A 389 -2.60 12.96 -2.77
CA TYR A 389 -3.41 14.01 -2.14
C TYR A 389 -3.28 15.40 -2.77
N VAL A 390 -3.21 15.44 -4.09
CA VAL A 390 -3.03 16.71 -4.80
C VAL A 390 -4.33 17.53 -4.89
N PRO A 391 -4.23 18.85 -4.90
CA PRO A 391 -5.38 19.74 -5.10
C PRO A 391 -6.09 19.48 -6.43
N GLU A 392 -7.40 19.64 -6.44
CA GLU A 392 -8.24 19.47 -7.63
C GLU A 392 -7.76 20.30 -8.84
N SER A 393 -7.31 21.53 -8.59
CA SER A 393 -6.82 22.42 -9.62
C SER A 393 -5.55 21.91 -10.30
N GLU A 394 -4.72 21.17 -9.58
CA GLU A 394 -3.52 20.56 -10.14
C GLU A 394 -3.86 19.31 -10.92
N PHE A 395 -4.72 18.45 -10.38
CA PHE A 395 -5.19 17.27 -11.07
C PHE A 395 -5.84 17.60 -12.41
N THR A 396 -6.68 18.64 -12.44
CA THR A 396 -7.29 19.15 -13.68
C THR A 396 -6.24 19.48 -14.75
N LYS A 397 -5.15 20.16 -14.38
CA LYS A 397 -4.06 20.49 -15.34
C LYS A 397 -3.43 19.24 -15.94
N TRP A 398 -3.27 18.18 -15.15
CA TRP A 398 -2.72 16.91 -15.64
C TRP A 398 -3.69 16.24 -16.62
N VAL A 399 -4.97 16.20 -16.27
CA VAL A 399 -6.02 15.64 -17.16
C VAL A 399 -6.09 16.40 -18.48
N ASP A 400 -6.08 17.72 -18.42
CA ASP A 400 -6.13 18.58 -19.62
C ASP A 400 -4.88 18.42 -20.50
N THR A 401 -3.72 18.20 -19.88
CA THR A 401 -2.45 18.09 -20.61
C THR A 401 -2.25 16.74 -21.27
N PHE A 402 -2.50 15.64 -20.56
CA PHE A 402 -2.20 14.28 -21.03
C PHE A 402 -3.40 13.52 -21.59
N GLY A 403 -4.60 13.99 -21.28
CA GLY A 403 -5.84 13.29 -21.60
C GLY A 403 -6.21 12.22 -20.56
N LYS A 404 -7.47 12.17 -20.23
CA LYS A 404 -8.03 11.26 -19.22
C LYS A 404 -7.75 9.78 -19.49
N GLU A 405 -7.58 9.39 -20.74
CA GLU A 405 -7.33 8.01 -21.17
C GLU A 405 -5.94 7.49 -20.78
N ARG A 406 -5.03 8.38 -20.39
CA ARG A 406 -3.66 8.03 -20.00
C ARG A 406 -3.44 8.07 -18.51
N ILE A 407 -4.40 8.58 -17.73
CA ILE A 407 -4.23 8.80 -16.30
C ILE A 407 -4.86 7.67 -15.51
N VAL A 408 -4.03 6.99 -14.72
CA VAL A 408 -4.43 6.18 -13.58
C VAL A 408 -4.05 7.00 -12.37
N GLY A 409 -4.95 7.81 -11.94
CA GLY A 409 -4.54 8.90 -11.08
C GLY A 409 -5.28 9.00 -9.85
N ARG A 410 -4.94 9.91 -9.11
CA ARG A 410 -4.77 10.22 -7.72
C ARG A 410 -4.54 8.97 -6.91
N ASP A 411 -3.33 8.85 -6.43
CA ASP A 411 -3.03 7.81 -5.49
C ASP A 411 -3.47 8.18 -4.09
N THR A 412 -3.84 7.15 -3.39
CA THR A 412 -4.01 7.13 -1.95
C THR A 412 -3.06 6.10 -1.38
N GLU A 413 -2.60 6.28 -0.17
CA GLU A 413 -1.62 5.39 0.45
C GLU A 413 -2.05 4.95 1.84
N SER A 414 -2.07 3.65 2.08
CA SER A 414 -2.28 3.11 3.44
C SER A 414 -1.08 3.36 4.37
N ASN A 415 0.09 3.69 3.83
CA ASN A 415 1.27 3.94 4.66
C ASN A 415 1.12 5.18 5.54
N GLY A 416 0.31 6.15 5.15
CA GLY A 416 -0.02 7.26 6.01
C GLY A 416 -0.69 6.82 7.30
N VAL A 417 -1.44 5.75 7.22
CA VAL A 417 -2.08 5.10 8.36
C VAL A 417 -1.14 4.16 9.08
N SER A 418 -0.23 3.48 8.36
CA SER A 418 0.79 2.63 9.00
C SER A 418 1.72 3.42 9.91
N ALA A 419 1.72 4.70 9.80
CA ALA A 419 2.34 5.57 10.78
C ALA A 419 1.71 5.47 12.19
N CYS A 420 0.51 4.93 12.34
CA CYS A 420 0.03 4.49 13.64
C CYS A 420 0.96 3.47 14.27
N PHE A 421 1.65 2.73 13.43
CA PHE A 421 2.58 1.69 13.81
C PHE A 421 4.04 2.14 13.75
N GLY A 422 4.33 3.29 13.12
CA GLY A 422 5.65 3.90 13.01
C GLY A 422 5.70 5.31 13.62
N ARG A 423 6.88 5.82 13.91
CA ARG A 423 7.09 7.17 14.45
C ARG A 423 7.28 8.25 13.36
N LEU A 424 7.06 7.94 12.09
CA LEU A 424 7.41 8.79 10.95
C LEU A 424 6.21 9.34 10.17
N ILE A 425 5.04 9.37 10.77
CA ILE A 425 3.80 9.77 10.10
C ILE A 425 3.80 11.18 9.51
N ARG A 426 4.66 12.03 10.02
CA ARG A 426 4.73 13.39 9.58
C ARG A 426 5.15 13.71 8.24
N ILE A 427 5.73 12.75 7.67
CA ILE A 427 6.20 12.76 6.32
C ILE A 427 5.13 13.22 5.33
N PHE A 428 3.87 12.98 5.63
CA PHE A 428 2.77 13.35 4.74
C PHE A 428 2.29 14.79 4.81
N LYS A 429 2.77 15.58 5.75
CA LYS A 429 2.44 17.01 5.84
C LYS A 429 3.05 17.87 4.75
N THR A 430 4.03 17.37 4.05
CA THR A 430 4.84 18.20 3.16
C THR A 430 4.16 18.59 1.87
N ASN A 431 3.08 17.94 1.50
CA ASN A 431 2.33 18.27 0.28
C ASN A 431 1.18 19.27 0.52
N GLY A 432 1.09 19.88 1.68
CA GLY A 432 0.06 20.85 2.03
C GLY A 432 -1.35 20.28 2.20
N LEU A 433 -1.45 18.96 2.05
CA LEU A 433 -2.67 18.22 2.30
C LEU A 433 -2.42 17.33 3.50
N ARG A 434 -2.45 17.78 4.61
CA ARG A 434 -2.12 17.10 5.60
C ARG A 434 -2.93 16.39 6.32
N CYS A 435 -2.59 15.46 6.75
CA CYS A 435 -3.25 14.77 7.76
C CYS A 435 -3.29 15.60 9.02
N ASP A 436 -4.15 16.55 9.07
CA ASP A 436 -4.62 17.09 10.33
C ASP A 436 -5.59 16.12 10.98
N SER A 437 -5.66 14.91 10.40
CA SER A 437 -6.48 13.84 10.88
C SER A 437 -6.03 13.41 12.25
N GLU A 438 -6.91 13.53 13.20
CA GLU A 438 -6.74 13.06 14.56
C GLU A 438 -7.19 11.61 14.73
N SER A 439 -7.78 11.02 13.70
CA SER A 439 -8.28 9.66 13.71
C SER A 439 -8.03 8.94 12.39
N LEU A 440 -8.01 7.62 12.45
CA LEU A 440 -7.89 6.76 11.28
C LEU A 440 -9.06 7.00 10.30
N GLN A 441 -10.25 7.26 10.81
CA GLN A 441 -11.42 7.53 9.98
C GLN A 441 -11.26 8.80 9.15
N GLN A 442 -10.82 9.91 9.75
CA GLN A 442 -10.59 11.16 9.03
C GLN A 442 -9.57 10.99 7.91
N TYR A 443 -8.59 10.13 8.15
CA TYR A 443 -7.61 9.79 7.14
C TYR A 443 -8.24 9.08 5.93
N ILE A 444 -9.13 8.13 6.18
CA ILE A 444 -9.85 7.40 5.14
C ILE A 444 -10.82 8.30 4.37
N GLU A 445 -11.40 9.31 5.00
CA GLU A 445 -12.26 10.29 4.33
C GLU A 445 -11.52 11.07 3.24
N GLU A 446 -10.22 11.31 3.42
CA GLU A 446 -9.40 11.90 2.37
C GLU A 446 -9.26 10.97 1.17
N ASP A 447 -9.06 9.68 1.41
CA ASP A 447 -9.01 8.67 0.33
C ASP A 447 -10.32 8.66 -0.47
N VAL A 448 -11.46 8.71 0.19
CA VAL A 448 -12.78 8.80 -0.46
C VAL A 448 -12.85 10.04 -1.38
N ARG A 449 -12.43 11.19 -0.87
CA ARG A 449 -12.43 12.43 -1.67
C ARG A 449 -11.53 12.33 -2.90
N GLN A 450 -10.34 11.74 -2.77
CA GLN A 450 -9.41 11.58 -3.89
C GLN A 450 -9.98 10.64 -4.97
N HIS A 451 -10.59 9.53 -4.58
CA HIS A 451 -11.21 8.60 -5.51
C HIS A 451 -12.40 9.21 -6.23
N MET A 452 -13.27 9.92 -5.53
CA MET A 452 -14.41 10.60 -6.12
C MET A 452 -13.97 11.72 -7.08
N GLY A 453 -12.94 12.48 -6.74
CA GLY A 453 -12.34 13.46 -7.62
C GLY A 453 -11.81 12.83 -8.91
N SER A 454 -11.09 11.71 -8.82
CA SER A 454 -10.60 10.98 -10.00
C SER A 454 -11.76 10.51 -10.89
N ALA A 455 -12.79 9.93 -10.28
CA ALA A 455 -13.97 9.47 -10.99
C ALA A 455 -14.72 10.60 -11.71
N SER A 456 -14.84 11.78 -11.09
CA SER A 456 -15.51 12.96 -11.69
C SER A 456 -14.83 13.47 -12.95
N HIS A 457 -13.52 13.28 -13.08
CA HIS A 457 -12.75 13.61 -14.29
C HIS A 457 -12.83 12.54 -15.39
N GLY A 458 -13.43 11.38 -15.10
CA GLY A 458 -13.55 10.28 -16.05
C GLY A 458 -12.21 9.70 -16.48
N VAL A 459 -11.21 9.68 -15.59
CA VAL A 459 -9.87 9.16 -15.89
C VAL A 459 -9.88 7.66 -16.09
N LYS A 460 -8.82 7.13 -16.71
CA LYS A 460 -8.65 5.70 -17.04
C LYS A 460 -8.77 4.80 -15.82
N GLY A 461 -8.25 5.22 -14.70
CA GLY A 461 -8.28 4.42 -13.48
C GLY A 461 -7.93 5.19 -12.22
N THR A 462 -8.08 4.49 -11.12
CA THR A 462 -7.63 4.91 -9.79
C THR A 462 -6.64 3.89 -9.25
N ASN A 463 -5.75 4.31 -8.36
CA ASN A 463 -4.82 3.42 -7.70
C ASN A 463 -4.78 3.68 -6.18
N GLY A 464 -4.75 2.61 -5.40
CA GLY A 464 -4.48 2.66 -3.99
C GLY A 464 -3.17 1.93 -3.69
N PHE A 465 -2.24 2.57 -3.01
CA PHE A 465 -0.98 1.94 -2.63
C PHE A 465 -1.13 1.30 -1.25
N MET A 466 -1.08 -0.02 -1.21
CA MET A 466 -1.25 -0.82 0.01
C MET A 466 0.11 -1.35 0.47
N PHE A 467 0.66 -0.76 1.51
CA PHE A 467 1.88 -1.27 2.16
C PHE A 467 1.57 -2.42 3.10
N GLU A 468 0.39 -2.38 3.71
CA GLU A 468 -0.09 -3.38 4.64
C GLU A 468 -1.56 -3.66 4.37
N TRP A 469 -1.99 -4.89 4.59
CA TRP A 469 -3.39 -5.26 4.54
C TRP A 469 -4.00 -5.36 5.95
N TYR A 470 -3.30 -6.01 6.86
CA TYR A 470 -3.82 -6.20 8.21
C TYR A 470 -3.97 -4.87 8.96
N GLY A 471 -5.16 -4.61 9.48
CA GLY A 471 -5.55 -3.34 10.09
C GLY A 471 -6.09 -2.28 9.09
N PHE A 472 -5.82 -2.43 7.78
CA PHE A 472 -6.17 -1.43 6.76
C PHE A 472 -7.32 -1.84 5.83
N PHE A 473 -8.18 -2.72 6.29
CA PHE A 473 -9.30 -3.24 5.51
C PHE A 473 -10.24 -2.16 4.97
N LEU A 474 -10.45 -1.06 5.72
CA LEU A 474 -11.30 0.04 5.25
C LEU A 474 -10.70 0.74 4.04
N HIS A 475 -9.38 0.93 3.99
CA HIS A 475 -8.70 1.51 2.82
C HIS A 475 -8.96 0.68 1.57
N LEU A 476 -8.74 -0.62 1.65
CA LEU A 476 -8.99 -1.52 0.53
C LEU A 476 -10.46 -1.45 0.07
N MET A 477 -11.40 -1.43 1.00
CA MET A 477 -12.82 -1.36 0.68
C MET A 477 -13.23 -0.02 0.09
N VAL A 478 -12.62 1.09 0.52
CA VAL A 478 -12.78 2.42 -0.08
C VAL A 478 -12.28 2.43 -1.52
N HIS A 479 -11.07 1.90 -1.77
CA HIS A 479 -10.52 1.77 -3.13
C HIS A 479 -11.39 0.91 -4.06
N ALA A 480 -12.15 -0.01 -3.49
CA ALA A 480 -13.07 -0.84 -4.23
C ALA A 480 -14.43 -0.14 -4.49
N ASN A 481 -15.04 0.43 -3.45
CA ASN A 481 -16.41 0.90 -3.47
C ASN A 481 -16.62 2.17 -4.29
N TYR A 482 -15.83 3.21 -4.02
CA TYR A 482 -16.09 4.52 -4.63
C TYR A 482 -15.71 4.59 -6.12
N PRO A 483 -14.62 4.02 -6.60
CA PRO A 483 -14.34 3.90 -8.03
C PRO A 483 -15.29 2.96 -8.78
N TRP A 484 -15.92 2.01 -8.07
CA TRP A 484 -17.03 1.22 -8.64
C TRP A 484 -18.29 2.08 -8.81
N GLY A 485 -18.44 3.10 -7.97
CA GLY A 485 -19.54 4.07 -8.00
C GLY A 485 -20.48 3.96 -6.82
N GLY A 486 -19.94 3.59 -5.67
CA GLY A 486 -20.65 3.68 -4.39
C GLY A 486 -21.03 5.12 -4.06
N THR A 487 -22.17 5.28 -3.42
CA THR A 487 -22.75 6.57 -3.05
C THR A 487 -23.14 6.65 -1.59
N MET A 488 -22.91 5.58 -0.85
CA MET A 488 -23.18 5.48 0.57
C MET A 488 -22.42 6.56 1.35
N ASP A 489 -23.09 7.12 2.34
CA ASP A 489 -22.43 8.02 3.29
C ASP A 489 -21.23 7.30 3.94
N PRO A 490 -20.07 7.95 4.08
CA PRO A 490 -18.87 7.31 4.60
C PRO A 490 -19.07 6.62 5.97
N ASP A 491 -19.80 7.22 6.90
CA ASP A 491 -20.04 6.62 8.22
C ASP A 491 -20.89 5.34 8.13
N GLU A 492 -21.90 5.32 7.25
CA GLU A 492 -22.69 4.13 6.98
C GLU A 492 -21.83 3.07 6.28
N PHE A 493 -21.04 3.47 5.30
CA PHE A 493 -20.12 2.58 4.61
C PHE A 493 -19.12 1.91 5.55
N TYR A 494 -18.50 2.68 6.46
CA TYR A 494 -17.54 2.11 7.42
C TYR A 494 -18.18 1.09 8.34
N ARG A 495 -19.42 1.35 8.75
CA ARG A 495 -20.20 0.40 9.57
C ARG A 495 -20.45 -0.90 8.81
N GLU A 496 -20.96 -0.82 7.59
CA GLU A 496 -21.27 -2.00 6.78
C GLU A 496 -20.01 -2.78 6.39
N ALA A 497 -18.93 -2.09 6.06
CA ALA A 497 -17.63 -2.71 5.80
C ALA A 497 -17.09 -3.47 7.02
N THR A 498 -17.21 -2.88 8.20
CA THR A 498 -16.79 -3.50 9.47
C THR A 498 -17.66 -4.71 9.81
N ILE A 499 -18.99 -4.60 9.61
CA ILE A 499 -19.92 -5.72 9.79
C ILE A 499 -19.55 -6.89 8.89
N LYS A 500 -19.16 -6.61 7.65
CA LYS A 500 -18.82 -7.64 6.67
C LYS A 500 -17.61 -8.48 7.08
N ILE A 501 -16.66 -7.89 7.78
CA ILE A 501 -15.42 -8.59 8.19
C ILE A 501 -15.58 -9.25 9.55
N PHE A 502 -16.13 -8.54 10.52
CA PHE A 502 -16.10 -8.95 11.93
C PHE A 502 -17.44 -9.39 12.48
N GLY A 503 -18.54 -9.10 11.77
CA GLY A 503 -19.88 -9.36 12.24
C GLY A 503 -20.52 -8.17 12.94
N LYS A 504 -21.85 -8.16 12.94
CA LYS A 504 -22.67 -7.03 13.41
C LYS A 504 -22.46 -6.74 14.91
N GLN A 505 -22.23 -7.77 15.71
CA GLN A 505 -22.08 -7.65 17.17
C GLN A 505 -20.83 -6.88 17.60
N TYR A 506 -19.79 -6.84 16.76
CA TYR A 506 -18.51 -6.21 17.09
C TYR A 506 -18.27 -4.86 16.37
N ALA A 507 -19.12 -4.54 15.39
CA ALA A 507 -18.88 -3.42 14.49
C ALA A 507 -18.76 -2.07 15.21
N GLU A 508 -19.62 -1.78 16.17
CA GLU A 508 -19.62 -0.49 16.87
C GLU A 508 -18.35 -0.29 17.73
N ASP A 509 -17.87 -1.34 18.38
CA ASP A 509 -16.65 -1.25 19.21
C ASP A 509 -15.39 -1.11 18.34
N ILE A 510 -15.34 -1.80 17.20
CA ILE A 510 -14.24 -1.66 16.24
C ILE A 510 -14.28 -0.26 15.60
N LEU A 511 -15.46 0.25 15.22
CA LEU A 511 -15.58 1.61 14.70
C LEU A 511 -15.20 2.65 15.76
N TYR A 512 -15.59 2.42 17.02
CA TYR A 512 -15.13 3.28 18.11
C TYR A 512 -13.61 3.31 18.21
N ALA A 513 -12.96 2.15 18.08
CA ALA A 513 -11.50 2.07 18.07
C ALA A 513 -10.91 2.85 16.89
N LEU A 514 -11.43 2.66 15.69
CA LEU A 514 -10.95 3.35 14.47
C LEU A 514 -11.14 4.87 14.53
N LYS A 515 -12.23 5.34 15.15
CA LYS A 515 -12.51 6.78 15.31
C LYS A 515 -11.65 7.46 16.37
N ASN A 516 -11.24 6.73 17.40
CA ASN A 516 -10.62 7.31 18.57
C ASN A 516 -9.14 6.99 18.77
N MET A 517 -8.58 6.04 17.99
CA MET A 517 -7.14 5.86 17.96
C MET A 517 -6.48 7.05 17.26
N LEU A 518 -5.29 7.42 17.68
CA LEU A 518 -4.53 8.54 17.15
C LEU A 518 -5.07 9.95 17.50
N THR A 519 -5.92 10.08 18.49
CA THR A 519 -6.55 11.35 18.86
C THR A 519 -5.58 12.54 19.03
N ILE A 520 -4.35 12.26 19.48
CA ILE A 520 -3.30 13.29 19.60
C ILE A 520 -2.08 12.95 18.76
N HIS A 521 -2.32 12.34 17.64
CA HIS A 521 -1.28 11.73 16.82
C HIS A 521 -0.17 12.69 16.42
N GLU A 522 -0.52 13.90 16.05
CA GLU A 522 0.41 14.96 15.74
C GLU A 522 1.30 15.31 16.93
N SER A 523 0.70 15.50 18.09
CA SER A 523 1.41 15.78 19.33
C SER A 523 2.32 14.63 19.73
N GLN A 524 1.88 13.38 19.53
CA GLN A 524 2.68 12.19 19.83
C GLN A 524 3.99 12.16 19.07
N LEU A 525 3.96 12.49 17.79
CA LEU A 525 5.17 12.54 16.98
C LEU A 525 6.06 13.71 17.33
N ASN A 526 5.53 14.68 18.03
CA ASN A 526 6.21 15.88 18.45
C ASN A 526 6.80 15.80 19.86
N ILE A 527 6.50 14.75 20.60
CA ILE A 527 7.03 14.55 21.95
C ILE A 527 8.53 14.73 21.99
N PHE A 528 9.21 14.24 20.96
CA PHE A 528 10.65 14.30 20.84
C PHE A 528 11.16 15.55 20.14
N ALA A 529 10.31 16.54 19.88
CA ALA A 529 10.69 17.74 19.14
C ALA A 529 11.84 18.51 19.77
N GLN A 530 11.97 18.45 21.08
CA GLN A 530 13.11 19.05 21.78
C GLN A 530 14.40 18.24 21.60
N TYR A 531 14.31 16.97 21.26
CA TYR A 531 15.43 16.06 21.09
C TYR A 531 15.72 15.75 19.64
N LEU A 532 14.69 15.68 18.81
CA LEU A 532 14.83 15.33 17.40
C LEU A 532 14.63 16.57 16.52
N PRO A 533 15.66 17.07 15.86
CA PRO A 533 15.63 18.36 15.16
C PRO A 533 14.62 18.44 14.01
N PHE A 534 14.17 17.30 13.52
CA PHE A 534 13.17 17.21 12.46
C PHE A 534 11.71 17.14 12.97
N ALA A 535 11.49 17.10 14.26
CA ALA A 535 10.15 17.14 14.80
C ALA A 535 9.55 18.55 14.69
N ALA A 536 8.40 18.69 14.03
CA ALA A 536 7.84 19.98 13.67
C ALA A 536 7.12 20.71 14.80
N HIS A 537 6.56 19.99 15.78
CA HIS A 537 5.82 20.58 16.91
C HIS A 537 6.23 19.96 18.24
N LYS A 538 5.90 20.62 19.30
CA LYS A 538 6.10 20.15 20.68
C LYS A 538 4.76 19.90 21.34
N VAL A 539 4.74 18.91 22.22
CA VAL A 539 3.63 18.76 23.17
C VAL A 539 3.71 19.89 24.17
N GLU A 540 2.58 20.54 24.43
CA GLU A 540 2.49 21.70 25.31
C GLU A 540 1.73 21.32 26.59
N PRO A 541 1.93 22.04 27.70
CA PRO A 541 1.18 21.77 28.92
C PRO A 541 -0.35 21.86 28.79
N GLY A 542 -0.82 22.61 27.79
CA GLY A 542 -2.25 22.70 27.44
C GLY A 542 -2.85 21.41 26.94
N ASP A 543 -2.04 20.49 26.42
CA ASP A 543 -2.47 19.22 25.83
C ASP A 543 -2.74 18.13 26.89
N ILE A 544 -2.34 18.35 28.16
CA ILE A 544 -2.48 17.37 29.23
C ILE A 544 -3.92 16.82 29.39
N PRO A 545 -4.98 17.64 29.38
CA PRO A 545 -6.34 17.11 29.50
C PRO A 545 -6.71 16.20 28.34
N GLU A 546 -6.30 16.54 27.11
CA GLU A 546 -6.55 15.73 25.93
C GLU A 546 -5.77 14.42 25.95
N ILE A 547 -4.49 14.46 26.34
CA ILE A 547 -3.66 13.26 26.52
C ILE A 547 -4.31 12.30 27.53
N ASN A 548 -4.77 12.80 28.66
CA ASN A 548 -5.44 11.97 29.66
C ASN A 548 -6.76 11.39 29.14
N GLY A 549 -7.58 12.19 28.45
CA GLY A 549 -8.79 11.70 27.81
C GLY A 549 -8.52 10.65 26.74
N ALA A 550 -7.45 10.81 25.95
CA ALA A 550 -7.00 9.82 24.98
C ALA A 550 -6.55 8.51 25.65
N LYS A 551 -5.84 8.58 26.78
CA LYS A 551 -5.48 7.39 27.57
C LYS A 551 -6.71 6.63 28.04
N GLU A 552 -7.71 7.31 28.58
CA GLU A 552 -8.95 6.68 29.06
C GLU A 552 -9.69 5.97 27.90
N ARG A 553 -9.82 6.63 26.74
CA ARG A 553 -10.41 6.03 25.56
C ARG A 553 -9.61 4.81 25.08
N THR A 554 -8.29 4.91 25.08
CA THR A 554 -7.41 3.83 24.60
C THR A 554 -7.46 2.60 25.52
N VAL A 555 -7.60 2.78 26.84
CA VAL A 555 -7.84 1.64 27.77
C VAL A 555 -9.13 0.90 27.40
N ARG A 556 -10.21 1.62 27.13
CA ARG A 556 -11.47 1.01 26.67
C ARG A 556 -11.25 0.25 25.36
N ILE A 557 -10.63 0.89 24.37
CA ILE A 557 -10.37 0.28 23.06
C ILE A 557 -9.58 -1.04 23.20
N ILE A 558 -8.51 -1.04 24.00
CA ILE A 558 -7.70 -2.25 24.20
C ILE A 558 -8.56 -3.38 24.81
N ASN A 559 -9.34 -3.08 25.84
CA ASN A 559 -10.19 -4.08 26.48
C ASN A 559 -11.24 -4.65 25.52
N ASP A 560 -11.92 -3.80 24.76
CA ASP A 560 -12.94 -4.20 23.80
C ASP A 560 -12.32 -5.08 22.68
N LEU A 561 -11.18 -4.66 22.12
CA LEU A 561 -10.48 -5.43 21.08
C LEU A 561 -9.92 -6.76 21.59
N GLU A 562 -9.44 -6.85 22.84
CA GLU A 562 -9.00 -8.11 23.45
C GLU A 562 -10.16 -9.09 23.61
N CYS A 563 -11.32 -8.63 24.05
CA CYS A 563 -12.54 -9.44 24.14
C CYS A 563 -12.96 -9.95 22.75
N ILE A 564 -13.05 -9.06 21.76
CA ILE A 564 -13.43 -9.40 20.38
C ILE A 564 -12.45 -10.41 19.78
N TYR A 565 -11.15 -10.22 20.00
CA TYR A 565 -10.12 -11.15 19.52
C TYR A 565 -10.30 -12.55 20.11
N ALA A 566 -10.55 -12.64 21.42
CA ALA A 566 -10.77 -13.91 22.13
C ALA A 566 -12.02 -14.62 21.58
N ASP A 567 -13.13 -13.90 21.46
CA ASP A 567 -14.41 -14.44 20.98
C ASP A 567 -14.29 -14.96 19.54
N LEU A 568 -13.71 -14.16 18.64
CA LEU A 568 -13.53 -14.56 17.24
C LEU A 568 -12.56 -15.74 17.09
N LYS A 569 -11.54 -15.81 17.93
CA LYS A 569 -10.61 -16.94 17.97
C LYS A 569 -11.32 -18.22 18.41
N GLU A 570 -12.18 -18.16 19.44
CA GLU A 570 -12.97 -19.30 19.91
C GLU A 570 -13.98 -19.76 18.83
N GLN A 571 -14.54 -18.83 18.08
CA GLN A 571 -15.45 -19.12 16.96
C GLN A 571 -14.74 -19.68 15.72
N GLY A 572 -13.39 -19.78 15.72
CA GLY A 572 -12.62 -20.27 14.59
C GLY A 572 -12.56 -19.28 13.41
N ALA A 573 -12.56 -18.00 13.69
CA ALA A 573 -12.42 -16.97 12.65
C ALA A 573 -11.12 -17.15 11.83
N ARG A 574 -11.14 -16.73 10.57
CA ARG A 574 -9.98 -16.80 9.69
C ARG A 574 -8.78 -16.05 10.26
N ALA A 575 -7.58 -16.55 9.97
CA ALA A 575 -6.33 -15.96 10.45
C ALA A 575 -6.20 -14.48 10.07
N SER A 576 -6.63 -14.09 8.87
CA SER A 576 -6.62 -12.69 8.40
C SER A 576 -7.51 -11.77 9.25
N VAL A 577 -8.68 -12.23 9.66
CA VAL A 577 -9.58 -11.46 10.55
C VAL A 577 -8.92 -11.22 11.90
N LEU A 578 -8.30 -12.25 12.47
CA LEU A 578 -7.56 -12.12 13.73
C LEU A 578 -6.32 -11.23 13.57
N ALA A 579 -5.66 -11.26 12.43
CA ALA A 579 -4.51 -10.41 12.14
C ALA A 579 -4.90 -8.92 12.07
N HIS A 580 -6.05 -8.58 11.48
CA HIS A 580 -6.57 -7.21 11.53
C HIS A 580 -6.71 -6.70 12.98
N LEU A 581 -7.33 -7.49 13.84
CA LEU A 581 -7.52 -7.11 15.26
C LEU A 581 -6.19 -7.00 16.01
N ARG A 582 -5.27 -7.94 15.75
CA ARG A 582 -3.93 -7.90 16.36
C ARG A 582 -3.19 -6.61 16.03
N LYS A 583 -3.26 -6.15 14.79
CA LYS A 583 -2.66 -4.87 14.37
C LYS A 583 -3.26 -3.70 15.15
N LEU A 584 -4.58 -3.61 15.23
CA LEU A 584 -5.25 -2.56 16.00
C LEU A 584 -4.89 -2.59 17.49
N LEU A 585 -4.77 -3.79 18.07
CA LEU A 585 -4.34 -3.96 19.47
C LEU A 585 -2.92 -3.45 19.69
N ILE A 586 -1.97 -3.81 18.84
CA ILE A 586 -0.57 -3.37 18.92
C ILE A 586 -0.50 -1.84 18.84
N ALA A 587 -1.21 -1.25 17.86
CA ALA A 587 -1.25 0.20 17.69
C ALA A 587 -1.75 0.91 18.95
N ASN A 588 -2.84 0.44 19.54
CA ASN A 588 -3.42 1.07 20.73
C ASN A 588 -2.56 0.86 21.97
N ARG A 589 -1.95 -0.31 22.15
CA ARG A 589 -0.96 -0.55 23.22
C ARG A 589 0.23 0.38 23.10
N ARG A 590 0.69 0.62 21.87
CA ARG A 590 1.75 1.58 21.58
C ARG A 590 1.32 3.00 21.90
N ASN A 591 0.11 3.42 21.51
CA ASN A 591 -0.43 4.73 21.86
C ASN A 591 -0.40 5.00 23.37
N MET A 592 -0.76 4.02 24.21
CA MET A 592 -0.66 4.14 25.65
C MET A 592 0.75 4.52 26.13
N VAL A 593 1.76 3.88 25.56
CA VAL A 593 3.16 4.17 25.89
C VAL A 593 3.54 5.57 25.44
N ILE A 594 3.14 5.96 24.23
CA ILE A 594 3.42 7.29 23.67
C ILE A 594 2.77 8.39 24.51
N TYR A 595 1.55 8.20 25.01
CA TYR A 595 0.92 9.14 25.92
C TYR A 595 1.70 9.30 27.23
N ASP A 596 2.19 8.20 27.80
CA ASP A 596 3.04 8.25 29.00
C ASP A 596 4.38 8.95 28.71
N MET A 597 4.95 8.75 27.53
CA MET A 597 6.15 9.48 27.08
C MET A 597 5.86 10.98 26.97
N ALA A 598 4.71 11.37 26.39
CA ALA A 598 4.31 12.78 26.29
C ALA A 598 4.20 13.46 27.65
N LEU A 599 3.54 12.82 28.59
CA LEU A 599 3.41 13.35 29.96
C LEU A 599 4.76 13.45 30.68
N THR A 600 5.66 12.48 30.44
CA THR A 600 7.01 12.49 31.01
C THR A 600 7.84 13.63 30.40
N ASP A 601 7.75 13.83 29.09
CA ASP A 601 8.44 14.92 28.37
C ASP A 601 7.99 16.30 28.86
N LEU A 602 6.69 16.50 29.06
CA LEU A 602 6.14 17.73 29.61
C LEU A 602 6.65 17.98 31.04
N SER A 603 6.83 16.93 31.85
CA SER A 603 7.39 17.03 33.15
C SER A 603 8.88 17.42 33.16
N LEU A 604 9.62 16.94 32.15
CA LEU A 604 11.05 17.28 31.95
C LEU A 604 11.28 18.75 31.68
N LEU A 605 10.29 19.48 31.14
CA LEU A 605 10.44 20.91 30.84
C LEU A 605 10.72 21.77 32.11
N LYS A 606 10.30 21.29 33.26
CA LYS A 606 10.43 22.04 34.56
C LYS A 606 11.37 21.36 35.54
N ALA A 607 11.70 20.10 35.31
CA ALA A 607 12.48 19.29 36.22
C ALA A 607 13.98 19.63 36.19
N THR A 608 14.63 19.59 37.33
CA THR A 608 16.07 19.81 37.51
C THR A 608 16.68 18.78 38.44
N GLY A 609 18.00 18.61 38.40
CA GLY A 609 18.74 17.73 39.34
C GLY A 609 18.22 16.28 39.30
N ASP A 610 18.04 15.71 40.48
CA ASP A 610 17.64 14.30 40.65
C ASP A 610 16.25 13.99 40.06
N GLU A 611 15.34 14.94 40.11
CA GLU A 611 14.01 14.81 39.52
C GLU A 611 14.12 14.64 37.99
N ARG A 612 14.91 15.49 37.36
CA ARG A 612 15.16 15.40 35.90
C ARG A 612 15.81 14.08 35.53
N ARG A 613 16.82 13.67 36.31
CA ARG A 613 17.46 12.36 36.10
C ARG A 613 16.46 11.20 36.19
N THR A 614 15.56 11.25 37.17
CA THR A 614 14.52 10.23 37.36
C THR A 614 13.57 10.17 36.17
N LEU A 615 13.12 11.33 35.65
CA LEU A 615 12.23 11.43 34.50
C LEU A 615 12.92 10.97 33.20
N LEU A 616 14.22 11.25 33.01
CA LEU A 616 14.99 10.76 31.88
C LEU A 616 15.09 9.22 31.88
N LEU A 617 15.33 8.61 33.03
CA LEU A 617 15.33 7.15 33.18
C LEU A 617 13.94 6.55 32.93
N GLN A 618 12.88 7.25 33.36
CA GLN A 618 11.51 6.85 33.03
C GLN A 618 11.24 6.94 31.53
N LEU A 619 11.63 8.04 30.88
CA LEU A 619 11.46 8.21 29.43
C LEU A 619 12.23 7.14 28.64
N LYS A 620 13.45 6.82 29.07
CA LYS A 620 14.25 5.73 28.49
C LYS A 620 13.54 4.37 28.61
N LYS A 621 12.95 4.09 29.78
CA LYS A 621 12.17 2.86 29.98
C LYS A 621 10.93 2.80 29.09
N LEU A 622 10.23 3.90 28.93
CA LEU A 622 9.08 4.00 28.04
C LEU A 622 9.50 3.86 26.59
N ASN A 623 10.62 4.48 26.20
CA ASN A 623 11.18 4.33 24.85
C ASN A 623 11.51 2.87 24.51
N ALA A 624 12.11 2.14 25.46
CA ALA A 624 12.36 0.70 25.28
C ALA A 624 11.07 -0.10 25.11
N LYS A 625 10.02 0.23 25.89
CA LYS A 625 8.72 -0.43 25.76
C LYS A 625 8.04 -0.13 24.40
N ASP A 626 8.12 1.11 23.92
CA ASP A 626 7.62 1.46 22.59
C ASP A 626 8.40 0.72 21.50
N PHE A 627 9.71 0.65 21.64
CA PHE A 627 10.60 -0.11 20.74
C PHE A 627 10.20 -1.59 20.66
N ASP A 628 9.85 -2.22 21.79
CA ASP A 628 9.38 -3.61 21.82
C ASP A 628 8.04 -3.79 21.09
N LEU A 629 7.13 -2.84 21.23
CA LEU A 629 5.85 -2.86 20.50
C LEU A 629 6.04 -2.66 19.01
N VAL A 630 6.95 -1.80 18.58
CA VAL A 630 7.31 -1.63 17.18
C VAL A 630 7.93 -2.91 16.63
N LYS A 631 8.88 -3.52 17.34
CA LYS A 631 9.47 -4.81 16.96
C LYS A 631 8.44 -5.93 16.84
N ALA A 632 7.45 -5.97 17.72
CA ALA A 632 6.37 -6.96 17.70
C ALA A 632 5.47 -6.82 16.46
N ASN A 633 5.48 -5.66 15.83
CA ASN A 633 4.70 -5.39 14.62
C ASN A 633 5.52 -5.54 13.33
N TYR A 634 6.83 -5.20 13.40
CA TYR A 634 7.71 -5.20 12.24
C TYR A 634 8.95 -6.06 12.47
N PHE A 635 9.44 -6.64 11.40
CA PHE A 635 10.81 -7.16 11.39
C PHE A 635 11.77 -6.00 11.17
N ASP A 636 12.78 -5.93 11.99
CA ASP A 636 13.89 -5.02 11.78
C ASP A 636 14.96 -5.72 10.96
N VAL A 637 14.90 -5.51 9.65
CA VAL A 637 15.73 -6.23 8.69
C VAL A 637 16.79 -5.28 8.14
N TYR A 638 18.06 -5.57 8.45
CA TYR A 638 19.20 -4.83 7.95
C TYR A 638 20.09 -5.73 7.11
N PRO A 639 20.21 -5.49 5.83
CA PRO A 639 21.32 -6.03 5.06
C PRO A 639 22.65 -5.52 5.61
N MET A 640 23.61 -6.41 5.75
CA MET A 640 24.92 -6.09 6.36
C MET A 640 25.75 -5.09 5.58
N ASP A 641 25.42 -4.87 4.31
CA ASP A 641 26.10 -3.95 3.43
C ASP A 641 25.54 -2.53 3.46
N THR A 642 24.45 -2.29 4.17
CA THR A 642 23.95 -0.94 4.39
C THR A 642 24.60 -0.30 5.60
N THR A 643 24.88 0.99 5.50
CA THR A 643 25.58 1.73 6.54
C THR A 643 24.67 2.38 7.55
N GLY A 644 23.41 2.45 7.29
CA GLY A 644 22.46 3.14 8.16
C GLY A 644 21.48 2.17 8.84
N ILE A 645 21.08 2.48 10.05
CA ILE A 645 19.89 1.92 10.64
C ILE A 645 18.71 2.62 9.96
N ARG A 646 17.97 1.85 9.15
CA ARG A 646 16.95 2.40 8.34
C ARG A 646 15.62 1.77 8.58
N SER A 647 15.17 1.89 9.79
CA SER A 647 13.89 1.35 10.19
C SER A 647 13.03 2.42 10.85
N CYS A 648 11.78 2.10 11.08
CA CYS A 648 10.91 2.91 11.92
C CYS A 648 11.43 3.04 13.38
N MET A 649 12.49 2.33 13.73
CA MET A 649 13.12 2.35 15.04
C MET A 649 14.24 3.37 15.19
N ILE A 650 14.70 4.00 14.11
CA ILE A 650 15.72 5.05 14.18
C ILE A 650 15.39 6.14 15.20
N PRO A 651 14.15 6.69 15.27
CA PRO A 651 13.81 7.66 16.30
C PRO A 651 13.95 7.14 17.72
N CYS A 652 13.73 5.82 17.93
CA CYS A 652 13.94 5.20 19.25
C CYS A 652 15.42 5.19 19.64
N HIS A 653 16.28 4.81 18.69
CA HIS A 653 17.72 4.78 18.91
C HIS A 653 18.30 6.18 19.15
N GLU A 654 17.84 7.16 18.37
CA GLU A 654 18.28 8.54 18.51
C GLU A 654 17.84 9.14 19.85
N LEU A 655 16.63 8.86 20.28
CA LEU A 655 16.16 9.29 21.59
C LEU A 655 16.98 8.65 22.72
N ASP A 656 17.30 7.36 22.64
CA ASP A 656 18.16 6.70 23.64
C ASP A 656 19.53 7.36 23.71
N ARG A 657 20.16 7.64 22.55
CA ARG A 657 21.44 8.32 22.48
C ARG A 657 21.41 9.69 23.17
N ILE A 658 20.39 10.48 22.88
CA ILE A 658 20.23 11.83 23.45
C ILE A 658 20.03 11.76 24.98
N ILE A 659 19.18 10.85 25.44
CA ILE A 659 18.94 10.64 26.87
C ILE A 659 20.25 10.19 27.56
N ASP A 660 20.99 9.26 26.96
CA ASP A 660 22.25 8.77 27.50
C ASP A 660 23.31 9.89 27.57
N ASN A 661 23.39 10.74 26.55
CA ASN A 661 24.27 11.90 26.58
C ASN A 661 23.94 12.88 27.71
N GLU A 662 22.66 13.10 27.99
CA GLU A 662 22.25 13.96 29.11
C GLU A 662 22.49 13.29 30.45
N LEU A 663 22.31 11.99 30.59
CA LEU A 663 22.58 11.23 31.81
C LEU A 663 24.07 11.06 32.09
N ASN A 664 24.91 11.02 31.07
CA ASN A 664 26.35 10.76 31.15
C ASN A 664 27.13 11.75 30.25
N PRO A 665 27.17 13.03 30.58
CA PRO A 665 27.75 14.05 29.72
C PRO A 665 29.25 13.87 29.45
N ASP A 666 29.97 13.18 30.34
CA ASP A 666 31.41 12.91 30.19
C ASP A 666 31.69 11.84 29.07
N ASP A 667 30.73 10.99 28.82
CA ASP A 667 30.79 9.91 27.78
C ASP A 667 29.83 10.19 26.61
N ALA A 668 29.46 11.44 26.41
CA ALA A 668 28.47 11.79 25.37
C ALA A 668 28.95 11.47 23.96
N ASP A 669 28.11 10.77 23.20
CA ASP A 669 28.29 10.58 21.75
C ASP A 669 27.67 11.75 20.97
N PRO A 670 28.47 12.62 20.35
CA PRO A 670 27.98 13.75 19.58
C PRO A 670 27.37 13.36 18.22
N ASN A 671 27.57 12.11 17.78
CA ASN A 671 27.19 11.69 16.45
C ASN A 671 25.70 11.35 16.39
N MET A 672 24.89 12.26 15.89
CA MET A 672 23.50 12.01 15.60
C MET A 672 23.35 10.84 14.61
N ILE A 673 22.43 9.93 14.88
CA ILE A 673 22.02 8.94 13.90
C ILE A 673 21.33 9.67 12.78
N TYR A 674 21.99 9.75 11.63
CA TYR A 674 21.45 10.46 10.49
C TYR A 674 20.25 9.70 9.90
N LEU A 675 19.12 10.38 9.87
CA LEU A 675 17.95 9.92 9.13
C LEU A 675 18.14 10.40 7.70
N GLY A 676 18.50 9.52 6.79
CA GLY A 676 18.58 9.86 5.38
C GLY A 676 17.30 10.52 4.90
N VAL A 677 17.36 11.26 3.81
CA VAL A 677 16.21 11.98 3.25
C VAL A 677 15.04 11.05 3.01
N GLU A 678 15.29 9.80 2.66
CA GLU A 678 14.22 8.83 2.52
C GLU A 678 13.69 8.28 3.83
N ALA A 679 14.44 8.28 4.89
CA ALA A 679 13.87 7.98 6.20
C ALA A 679 13.02 9.14 6.74
N LEU A 680 13.38 10.34 6.31
CA LEU A 680 12.60 11.56 6.48
C LEU A 680 11.77 11.88 5.24
N GLY A 681 12.03 11.16 4.23
CA GLY A 681 12.07 11.60 2.89
C GLY A 681 10.83 11.64 2.12
N TRP A 682 9.88 11.59 2.71
CA TRP A 682 8.62 11.97 2.13
C TRP A 682 8.33 13.45 2.45
N MET A 683 9.35 14.14 2.94
CA MET A 683 9.28 15.57 3.27
C MET A 683 9.21 16.45 2.04
#